data_71cd57a1c137356658a6fece1c4ce167
#
_entry.id   71cd57a1c137356658a6fece1c4ce167
#
_cell.length_a   1.000
_cell.length_b   1.000
_cell.length_c   1.000
_cell.angle_alpha   90.00
_cell.angle_beta   90.00
_cell.angle_gamma   90.00
#
_symmetry.space_group_name_H-M   'P 1'
#
loop_
_entity.id
_entity.type
_entity.pdbx_description
1 polymer ?
#
loop_
_entity_poly.entity_id
_entity_poly.type
_entity_poly.pdbx_seq_one_letter_code
_entity_poly.pdbx_strand_id
1 'polypeptide(L)'
;MTNIERKLDFVKIREGVLASCTTNYARKRTEDEQISVSAPEIEHRLALTDEMRLICMFESSFPSGGFEDCIEFLKPLELLSSVISLENLVRLGRFTNLMREITTFFAECSVEKYPCLKEFSSKVIYFPEIKRRIESIIDRFGEVKDNASTQLFEIRSAIRERENSVNRRIEAVLKRAKAEGLVEDGATVVLRDGHALIPVTASLKRKLKGIVLDESATGKTAFVEPIEVIELNNEIRELYFAQKREIERILSEFSDFLRPYLPNLLESAEFMGELDFIRAKALLSIKMEAGKPIISRDNEYKLIRGRHPILEATLKREKKQIVPLTLTLTPQKHLLIISGPNAGGKSVCLKTAGLLQYMFQWGILVPAAEISEFRIFEEIFVDIGDEQSIENDLSTYSSHLTNMKGLLQRANSSSLILIDEFGSGTEPAAGGAIAETILSEMERRGVFGVVTTHYTNLKFFAERSRGAINGAMMFDTAKIEPLYKLEMGLPGNSFAFELARKIGLPEEIVKEAEERAGNDYVDIERQLRKISKNKRAIEERLNRIKSTDRTLESITDKYQKELSQIQQVKREILEEAKMQAEEILKEANRRVEATIREIKEAQAEKERTKIARGSLKEFAQSLQQSEENERDRKIAAKMEQLKERQRRKEERRRREAEGKGAAEGKGAADAKEAAELGRELAVGDKVRIKSNGLTGEVTRLNGKRITVTVGNIISTLAPEALERISNREYNSTIKSSSKFVGDTEESIRNRKLNFQTSIDIRGERLSDALEIVERFIDDAVMLNMQEVKILHGKGNGILKEEIRKYLRTVGGVASCTDEDIRYGGSGITVVHLE
;
A
#
# COMPACT_ATOMS: atom_id res chain seq x y z
N MET A 1 15.43 23.57 -6.58
CA MET A 1 15.77 22.23 -7.15
C MET A 1 17.25 22.21 -7.49
N THR A 2 18.00 21.27 -6.93
CA THR A 2 19.44 21.13 -7.15
C THR A 2 19.74 20.28 -8.38
N ASN A 3 20.97 20.39 -8.93
CA ASN A 3 21.41 19.54 -10.03
C ASN A 3 21.43 18.04 -9.63
N ILE A 4 21.75 17.76 -8.37
CA ILE A 4 21.73 16.41 -7.77
C ILE A 4 20.33 15.81 -7.84
N GLU A 5 19.29 16.55 -7.50
CA GLU A 5 17.90 16.10 -7.56
C GLU A 5 17.46 15.68 -8.97
N ARG A 6 17.91 16.42 -9.99
CA ARG A 6 17.63 16.08 -11.40
C ARG A 6 18.35 14.80 -11.82
N LYS A 7 19.65 14.69 -11.51
CA LYS A 7 20.48 13.53 -11.88
C LYS A 7 20.02 12.24 -11.21
N LEU A 8 19.48 12.31 -9.98
CA LEU A 8 18.93 11.18 -9.24
C LEU A 8 17.43 10.93 -9.50
N ASP A 9 16.78 11.69 -10.38
CA ASP A 9 15.33 11.63 -10.60
C ASP A 9 14.48 11.95 -9.34
N PHE A 10 15.05 12.57 -8.29
CA PHE A 10 14.34 12.92 -7.05
C PHE A 10 13.24 13.96 -7.29
N VAL A 11 13.35 14.74 -8.36
CA VAL A 11 12.29 15.69 -8.79
C VAL A 11 10.93 15.00 -8.89
N LYS A 12 10.87 13.76 -9.41
CA LYS A 12 9.63 12.97 -9.52
C LYS A 12 9.08 12.55 -8.16
N ILE A 13 9.95 12.32 -7.17
CA ILE A 13 9.53 12.05 -5.79
C ILE A 13 8.93 13.31 -5.18
N ARG A 14 9.59 14.45 -5.34
CA ARG A 14 9.10 15.76 -4.89
C ARG A 14 7.75 16.09 -5.53
N GLU A 15 7.60 15.89 -6.83
CA GLU A 15 6.33 16.04 -7.56
C GLU A 15 5.24 15.11 -7.01
N GLY A 16 5.60 13.88 -6.66
CA GLY A 16 4.69 12.92 -6.03
C GLY A 16 4.18 13.39 -4.66
N VAL A 17 5.02 14.04 -3.86
CA VAL A 17 4.62 14.68 -2.59
C VAL A 17 3.74 15.89 -2.88
N LEU A 18 4.14 16.78 -3.79
CA LEU A 18 3.37 17.97 -4.20
C LEU A 18 1.96 17.61 -4.68
N ALA A 19 1.82 16.53 -5.43
CA ALA A 19 0.52 16.06 -5.90
C ALA A 19 -0.41 15.59 -4.76
N SER A 20 0.15 15.27 -3.59
CA SER A 20 -0.60 14.84 -2.40
C SER A 20 -0.83 15.96 -1.39
N CYS A 21 -0.16 17.11 -1.55
CA CYS A 21 -0.35 18.31 -0.72
C CYS A 21 -1.67 18.99 -1.06
N THR A 22 -2.44 19.32 -0.04
CA THR A 22 -3.71 20.04 -0.16
C THR A 22 -3.54 21.54 0.04
N THR A 23 -2.69 21.95 1.00
CA THR A 23 -2.45 23.36 1.36
C THR A 23 -1.29 23.97 0.56
N ASN A 24 -1.31 25.30 0.32
CA ASN A 24 -0.20 26.02 -0.28
C ASN A 24 1.03 26.03 0.65
N TYR A 25 0.80 26.04 1.96
CA TYR A 25 1.88 25.88 2.95
C TYR A 25 2.66 24.58 2.73
N ALA A 26 1.97 23.44 2.66
CA ALA A 26 2.60 22.13 2.45
C ALA A 26 3.33 22.06 1.10
N ARG A 27 2.77 22.68 0.04
CA ARG A 27 3.42 22.77 -1.27
C ARG A 27 4.72 23.56 -1.18
N LYS A 28 4.69 24.75 -0.61
CA LYS A 28 5.88 25.59 -0.42
C LYS A 28 6.91 24.88 0.46
N ARG A 29 6.46 24.26 1.55
CA ARG A 29 7.32 23.47 2.45
C ARG A 29 7.99 22.31 1.70
N THR A 30 7.27 21.63 0.79
CA THR A 30 7.82 20.58 -0.08
C THR A 30 8.88 21.13 -1.03
N GLU A 31 8.69 22.33 -1.59
CA GLU A 31 9.64 22.97 -2.51
C GLU A 31 10.91 23.43 -1.80
N ASP A 32 10.78 23.96 -0.58
CA ASP A 32 11.89 24.52 0.21
C ASP A 32 12.66 23.44 0.99
N GLU A 33 12.08 22.24 1.20
CA GLU A 33 12.70 21.16 1.99
C GLU A 33 14.01 20.68 1.35
N GLN A 34 15.04 20.57 2.18
CA GLN A 34 16.36 20.09 1.80
C GLN A 34 16.75 18.86 2.61
N ILE A 35 17.77 18.13 2.11
CA ILE A 35 18.37 17.04 2.88
C ILE A 35 19.00 17.58 4.16
N SER A 36 18.88 16.81 5.23
CA SER A 36 19.56 17.09 6.50
C SER A 36 20.79 16.21 6.66
N VAL A 37 21.77 16.70 7.40
CA VAL A 37 22.96 15.97 7.85
C VAL A 37 22.94 15.70 9.36
N SER A 38 21.90 16.13 10.04
CA SER A 38 21.69 15.92 11.48
C SER A 38 20.93 14.62 11.72
N ALA A 39 21.58 13.65 12.39
CA ALA A 39 20.93 12.37 12.72
C ALA A 39 19.63 12.53 13.53
N PRO A 40 19.55 13.36 14.59
CA PRO A 40 18.31 13.56 15.32
C PRO A 40 17.18 14.15 14.45
N GLU A 41 17.53 15.06 13.55
CA GLU A 41 16.55 15.69 12.66
C GLU A 41 16.01 14.68 11.62
N ILE A 42 16.90 13.91 11.00
CA ILE A 42 16.49 12.86 10.04
C ILE A 42 15.60 11.83 10.74
N GLU A 43 15.99 11.38 11.94
CA GLU A 43 15.22 10.41 12.70
C GLU A 43 13.85 10.95 13.07
N HIS A 44 13.76 12.19 13.50
CA HIS A 44 12.48 12.86 13.81
C HIS A 44 11.58 12.98 12.58
N ARG A 45 12.13 13.43 11.43
CA ARG A 45 11.39 13.54 10.16
C ARG A 45 10.86 12.18 9.69
N LEU A 46 11.68 11.13 9.77
CA LEU A 46 11.30 9.77 9.42
C LEU A 46 10.25 9.21 10.38
N ALA A 47 10.39 9.47 11.70
CA ALA A 47 9.43 9.03 12.71
C ALA A 47 8.05 9.66 12.48
N LEU A 48 7.98 10.98 12.27
CA LEU A 48 6.72 11.66 11.94
C LEU A 48 6.07 11.09 10.70
N THR A 49 6.87 10.83 9.65
CA THR A 49 6.35 10.27 8.39
C THR A 49 5.86 8.83 8.56
N ASP A 50 6.56 8.01 9.36
CA ASP A 50 6.19 6.62 9.61
C ASP A 50 4.95 6.50 10.50
N GLU A 51 4.87 7.29 11.57
CA GLU A 51 3.66 7.36 12.41
C GLU A 51 2.44 7.79 11.60
N MET A 52 2.58 8.82 10.73
CA MET A 52 1.51 9.26 9.86
C MET A 52 1.14 8.19 8.81
N ARG A 53 2.12 7.44 8.30
CA ARG A 53 1.87 6.29 7.41
C ARG A 53 1.01 5.25 8.10
N LEU A 54 1.33 4.90 9.34
CA LEU A 54 0.55 3.96 10.14
C LEU A 54 -0.86 4.47 10.41
N ILE A 55 -1.01 5.76 10.74
CA ILE A 55 -2.31 6.40 10.92
C ILE A 55 -3.13 6.29 9.63
N CYS A 56 -2.57 6.71 8.48
CA CYS A 56 -3.28 6.64 7.19
C CYS A 56 -3.67 5.22 6.77
N MET A 57 -2.93 4.19 7.22
CA MET A 57 -3.22 2.80 6.88
C MET A 57 -4.22 2.13 7.81
N PHE A 58 -4.21 2.46 9.11
CA PHE A 58 -4.91 1.67 10.13
C PHE A 58 -5.96 2.44 10.94
N GLU A 59 -5.95 3.79 10.92
CA GLU A 59 -6.85 4.61 11.73
C GLU A 59 -7.96 5.24 10.88
N SER A 60 -9.13 4.62 10.90
CA SER A 60 -10.31 5.15 10.19
C SER A 60 -10.91 6.41 10.84
N SER A 61 -10.58 6.67 12.11
CA SER A 61 -11.03 7.84 12.86
C SER A 61 -10.22 9.10 12.58
N PHE A 62 -9.03 8.97 11.96
CA PHE A 62 -8.24 10.12 11.56
C PHE A 62 -8.79 10.74 10.28
N PRO A 63 -8.97 12.08 10.21
CA PRO A 63 -9.51 12.73 9.02
C PRO A 63 -8.58 12.57 7.80
N SER A 64 -9.11 11.99 6.74
CA SER A 64 -8.34 11.70 5.52
C SER A 64 -8.09 12.91 4.62
N GLY A 65 -8.81 14.02 4.84
CA GLY A 65 -8.73 15.23 4.02
C GLY A 65 -9.38 16.43 4.69
N GLY A 66 -9.65 17.49 3.94
CA GLY A 66 -10.28 18.71 4.43
C GLY A 66 -9.28 19.72 5.02
N PHE A 67 -8.00 19.56 4.71
CA PHE A 67 -6.99 20.56 5.07
C PHE A 67 -7.23 21.83 4.26
N GLU A 68 -7.45 22.94 4.98
CA GLU A 68 -7.72 24.25 4.41
C GLU A 68 -6.54 25.20 4.64
N ASP A 69 -6.19 25.96 3.64
CA ASP A 69 -5.18 27.01 3.78
C ASP A 69 -5.83 28.28 4.31
N CYS A 70 -5.61 28.53 5.58
CA CYS A 70 -6.20 29.69 6.26
C CYS A 70 -5.25 30.87 6.42
N ILE A 71 -3.95 30.69 6.21
CA ILE A 71 -2.94 31.72 6.46
C ILE A 71 -3.19 32.94 5.58
N GLU A 72 -3.52 32.74 4.30
CA GLU A 72 -3.73 33.80 3.32
C GLU A 72 -4.81 34.80 3.70
N PHE A 73 -5.89 34.34 4.33
CA PHE A 73 -6.98 35.23 4.72
C PHE A 73 -6.99 35.60 6.22
N LEU A 74 -6.31 34.83 7.07
CA LEU A 74 -6.17 35.19 8.50
C LEU A 74 -5.15 36.31 8.69
N LYS A 75 -4.02 36.30 8.00
CA LYS A 75 -2.97 37.29 8.14
C LYS A 75 -3.44 38.71 7.84
N PRO A 76 -4.22 39.01 6.77
CA PRO A 76 -4.78 40.34 6.56
C PRO A 76 -5.71 40.84 7.68
N LEU A 77 -6.34 39.96 8.47
CA LEU A 77 -7.24 40.34 9.55
C LEU A 77 -6.53 40.97 10.76
N GLU A 78 -5.20 40.92 10.81
CA GLU A 78 -4.40 41.72 11.77
C GLU A 78 -4.64 43.23 11.60
N LEU A 79 -5.00 43.68 10.38
CA LEU A 79 -5.37 45.05 10.11
C LEU A 79 -6.83 45.30 10.56
N LEU A 80 -7.02 46.35 11.32
CA LEU A 80 -8.36 46.76 11.86
C LEU A 80 -9.41 47.00 10.79
N SER A 81 -9.01 47.39 9.58
CA SER A 81 -9.90 47.66 8.45
C SER A 81 -10.31 46.45 7.65
N SER A 82 -9.68 45.30 7.87
CA SER A 82 -9.96 44.08 7.12
C SER A 82 -11.11 43.29 7.74
N VAL A 83 -11.99 42.80 6.87
CA VAL A 83 -13.16 42.02 7.23
C VAL A 83 -13.11 40.66 6.52
N ILE A 84 -13.42 39.59 7.23
CA ILE A 84 -13.49 38.23 6.65
C ILE A 84 -14.64 38.14 5.64
N SER A 85 -14.41 37.54 4.49
CA SER A 85 -15.50 37.21 3.55
C SER A 85 -16.33 36.03 4.03
N LEU A 86 -17.56 35.88 3.54
CA LEU A 86 -18.40 34.73 3.85
C LEU A 86 -17.75 33.40 3.43
N GLU A 87 -17.11 33.37 2.27
CA GLU A 87 -16.38 32.20 1.79
C GLU A 87 -15.25 31.81 2.76
N ASN A 88 -14.45 32.78 3.20
CA ASN A 88 -13.35 32.53 4.15
C ASN A 88 -13.88 32.15 5.54
N LEU A 89 -15.07 32.65 5.96
CA LEU A 89 -15.74 32.22 7.18
C LEU A 89 -16.11 30.73 7.11
N VAL A 90 -16.62 30.26 5.98
CA VAL A 90 -16.91 28.82 5.74
C VAL A 90 -15.64 27.98 5.80
N ARG A 91 -14.57 28.44 5.15
CA ARG A 91 -13.24 27.79 5.18
C ARG A 91 -12.71 27.70 6.62
N LEU A 92 -12.80 28.82 7.39
CA LEU A 92 -12.41 28.83 8.80
C LEU A 92 -13.26 27.84 9.63
N GLY A 93 -14.54 27.70 9.31
CA GLY A 93 -15.43 26.71 9.93
C GLY A 93 -14.97 25.28 9.68
N ARG A 94 -14.56 24.95 8.45
CA ARG A 94 -14.00 23.62 8.13
C ARG A 94 -12.68 23.40 8.83
N PHE A 95 -11.81 24.40 8.82
CA PHE A 95 -10.53 24.37 9.51
C PHE A 95 -10.68 24.10 11.01
N THR A 96 -11.58 24.82 11.71
CA THR A 96 -11.82 24.61 13.14
C THR A 96 -12.44 23.24 13.44
N ASN A 97 -13.26 22.69 12.54
CA ASN A 97 -13.76 21.32 12.66
C ASN A 97 -12.64 20.30 12.54
N LEU A 98 -11.80 20.43 11.52
CA LEU A 98 -10.66 19.55 11.32
C LEU A 98 -9.67 19.62 12.50
N MET A 99 -9.38 20.82 13.00
CA MET A 99 -8.57 20.99 14.23
C MET A 99 -9.13 20.19 15.39
N ARG A 100 -10.44 20.29 15.63
CA ARG A 100 -11.10 19.56 16.69
C ARG A 100 -10.96 18.04 16.52
N GLU A 101 -11.18 17.53 15.30
CA GLU A 101 -11.08 16.11 15.00
C GLU A 101 -9.65 15.60 15.24
N ILE A 102 -8.63 16.33 14.78
CA ILE A 102 -7.23 15.97 14.96
C ILE A 102 -6.81 16.03 16.43
N THR A 103 -7.17 17.12 17.15
CA THR A 103 -6.86 17.23 18.57
C THR A 103 -7.56 16.16 19.42
N THR A 104 -8.81 15.82 19.10
CA THR A 104 -9.54 14.74 19.76
C THR A 104 -8.88 13.38 19.47
N PHE A 105 -8.52 13.11 18.22
CA PHE A 105 -7.83 11.88 17.84
C PHE A 105 -6.55 11.67 18.65
N PHE A 106 -5.67 12.68 18.72
CA PHE A 106 -4.42 12.56 19.48
C PHE A 106 -4.62 12.55 20.99
N ALA A 107 -5.71 13.16 21.50
CA ALA A 107 -6.04 13.08 22.91
C ALA A 107 -6.49 11.67 23.33
N GLU A 108 -7.24 10.98 22.47
CA GLU A 108 -7.75 9.63 22.71
C GLU A 108 -6.68 8.54 22.48
N CYS A 109 -5.67 8.80 21.63
CA CYS A 109 -4.58 7.87 21.40
C CYS A 109 -3.71 7.69 22.65
N SER A 110 -3.26 6.42 22.90
CA SER A 110 -2.25 6.15 23.92
C SER A 110 -0.92 6.84 23.57
N VAL A 111 -0.18 7.27 24.60
CA VAL A 111 1.11 7.99 24.42
C VAL A 111 2.14 7.15 23.65
N GLU A 112 2.06 5.82 23.78
CA GLU A 112 3.01 4.88 23.19
C GLU A 112 2.78 4.64 21.69
N LYS A 113 1.59 4.95 21.17
CA LYS A 113 1.21 4.54 19.81
C LYS A 113 1.80 5.46 18.72
N TYR A 114 1.76 6.78 18.93
CA TYR A 114 2.24 7.80 17.99
C TYR A 114 2.94 8.93 18.76
N PRO A 115 4.09 8.67 19.41
CA PRO A 115 4.68 9.61 20.35
C PRO A 115 5.11 10.93 19.69
N CYS A 116 5.73 10.88 18.51
CA CYS A 116 6.24 12.08 17.83
C CYS A 116 5.09 12.99 17.32
N LEU A 117 4.07 12.42 16.71
CA LEU A 117 2.91 13.19 16.24
C LEU A 117 2.07 13.71 17.39
N LYS A 118 1.95 12.96 18.48
CA LYS A 118 1.26 13.41 19.69
C LYS A 118 1.98 14.57 20.36
N GLU A 119 3.29 14.51 20.47
CA GLU A 119 4.11 15.63 20.96
C GLU A 119 3.97 16.84 20.02
N PHE A 120 4.06 16.62 18.71
CA PHE A 120 3.89 17.66 17.70
C PHE A 120 2.50 18.33 17.81
N SER A 121 1.42 17.55 17.99
CA SER A 121 0.06 18.04 18.11
C SER A 121 -0.25 18.76 19.44
N SER A 122 0.56 18.56 20.48
CA SER A 122 0.35 19.18 21.81
C SER A 122 0.47 20.70 21.81
N LYS A 123 1.09 21.28 20.79
CA LYS A 123 1.28 22.73 20.62
C LYS A 123 0.04 23.44 20.09
N VAL A 124 -0.96 22.72 19.61
CA VAL A 124 -2.17 23.28 19.00
C VAL A 124 -3.25 23.48 20.02
N ILE A 125 -3.83 24.67 20.03
CA ILE A 125 -4.92 25.05 20.93
C ILE A 125 -6.21 25.15 20.10
N TYR A 126 -7.21 24.36 20.49
CA TYR A 126 -8.56 24.45 19.94
C TYR A 126 -9.41 25.40 20.72
N PHE A 127 -10.11 26.33 20.04
CA PHE A 127 -11.01 27.33 20.64
C PHE A 127 -12.47 26.99 20.32
N PRO A 128 -13.21 26.35 21.22
CA PRO A 128 -14.63 26.00 21.02
C PRO A 128 -15.55 27.20 20.79
N GLU A 129 -15.20 28.37 21.34
CA GLU A 129 -15.96 29.61 21.21
C GLU A 129 -15.96 30.13 19.77
N ILE A 130 -14.84 29.99 19.03
CA ILE A 130 -14.78 30.38 17.62
C ILE A 130 -15.75 29.53 16.81
N LYS A 131 -15.72 28.22 17.00
CA LYS A 131 -16.67 27.30 16.34
C LYS A 131 -18.13 27.67 16.66
N ARG A 132 -18.47 27.86 17.93
CA ARG A 132 -19.84 28.25 18.34
C ARG A 132 -20.27 29.55 17.68
N ARG A 133 -19.37 30.53 17.59
CA ARG A 133 -19.67 31.81 16.96
C ARG A 133 -19.88 31.64 15.45
N ILE A 134 -19.04 30.85 14.75
CA ILE A 134 -19.23 30.51 13.33
C ILE A 134 -20.61 29.84 13.13
N GLU A 135 -20.91 28.81 13.93
CA GLU A 135 -22.17 28.07 13.84
C GLU A 135 -23.40 28.95 14.16
N SER A 136 -23.23 30.05 14.88
CA SER A 136 -24.34 31.02 15.07
C SER A 136 -24.60 31.87 13.84
N ILE A 137 -23.61 32.05 12.98
CA ILE A 137 -23.65 32.92 11.78
C ILE A 137 -24.04 32.15 10.54
N ILE A 138 -23.38 30.98 10.28
CA ILE A 138 -23.60 30.20 9.06
C ILE A 138 -24.29 28.87 9.36
N ASP A 139 -24.99 28.36 8.36
CA ASP A 139 -25.60 27.04 8.37
C ASP A 139 -24.65 25.95 7.80
N ARG A 140 -25.17 24.71 7.71
CA ARG A 140 -24.41 23.56 7.16
C ARG A 140 -24.07 23.69 5.66
N PHE A 141 -24.74 24.59 4.93
CA PHE A 141 -24.52 24.85 3.51
C PHE A 141 -23.55 26.01 3.27
N GLY A 142 -23.15 26.71 4.33
CA GLY A 142 -22.26 27.87 4.26
C GLY A 142 -23.01 29.18 4.03
N GLU A 143 -24.33 29.21 4.15
CA GLU A 143 -25.11 30.43 4.01
C GLU A 143 -25.34 31.08 5.38
N VAL A 144 -25.48 32.41 5.37
CA VAL A 144 -25.76 33.17 6.61
C VAL A 144 -27.18 32.84 7.07
N LYS A 145 -27.31 32.36 8.30
CA LYS A 145 -28.58 32.01 8.90
C LYS A 145 -29.51 33.22 9.00
N ASP A 146 -30.84 32.98 8.91
CA ASP A 146 -31.81 34.04 9.10
C ASP A 146 -31.73 34.67 10.49
N ASN A 147 -31.41 33.88 11.51
CA ASN A 147 -31.27 34.28 12.90
C ASN A 147 -29.84 34.65 13.31
N ALA A 148 -28.94 34.89 12.34
CA ALA A 148 -27.58 35.36 12.65
C ALA A 148 -27.59 36.74 13.35
N SER A 149 -28.57 37.60 13.05
CA SER A 149 -28.93 38.78 13.87
C SER A 149 -30.45 39.01 13.82
N THR A 150 -30.98 39.73 14.81
CA THR A 150 -32.39 40.11 14.85
C THR A 150 -32.75 40.97 13.63
N GLN A 151 -31.87 41.88 13.25
CA GLN A 151 -32.10 42.79 12.13
C GLN A 151 -32.10 42.02 10.77
N LEU A 152 -31.23 41.03 10.58
CA LEU A 152 -31.24 40.20 9.37
C LEU A 152 -32.55 39.40 9.24
N PHE A 153 -33.04 38.88 10.36
CA PHE A 153 -34.31 38.16 10.38
C PHE A 153 -35.49 39.06 9.98
N GLU A 154 -35.53 40.28 10.49
CA GLU A 154 -36.56 41.27 10.15
C GLU A 154 -36.49 41.66 8.67
N ILE A 155 -35.29 41.93 8.15
CA ILE A 155 -35.07 42.28 6.72
C ILE A 155 -35.52 41.12 5.82
N ARG A 156 -35.09 39.89 6.06
CA ARG A 156 -35.49 38.72 5.25
C ARG A 156 -37.00 38.42 5.35
N SER A 157 -37.59 38.64 6.52
CA SER A 157 -39.05 38.53 6.69
C SER A 157 -39.77 39.58 5.85
N ALA A 158 -39.27 40.82 5.86
CA ALA A 158 -39.82 41.92 5.04
C ALA A 158 -39.67 41.61 3.52
N ILE A 159 -38.53 41.08 3.08
CA ILE A 159 -38.35 40.67 1.69
C ILE A 159 -39.42 39.64 1.30
N ARG A 160 -39.58 38.56 2.05
CA ARG A 160 -40.60 37.53 1.76
C ARG A 160 -42.02 38.09 1.72
N GLU A 161 -42.35 39.01 2.64
CA GLU A 161 -43.65 39.67 2.63
C GLU A 161 -43.86 40.52 1.36
N ARG A 162 -42.84 41.31 0.94
CA ARG A 162 -42.93 42.13 -0.25
C ARG A 162 -42.98 41.27 -1.52
N GLU A 163 -42.18 40.21 -1.64
CA GLU A 163 -42.23 39.24 -2.75
C GLU A 163 -43.62 38.62 -2.89
N ASN A 164 -44.23 38.17 -1.76
CA ASN A 164 -45.58 37.67 -1.77
C ASN A 164 -46.61 38.76 -2.17
N SER A 165 -46.35 40.00 -1.87
CA SER A 165 -47.18 41.12 -2.25
C SER A 165 -47.06 41.46 -3.76
N VAL A 166 -45.85 41.36 -4.31
CA VAL A 166 -45.62 41.47 -5.76
C VAL A 166 -46.41 40.39 -6.51
N ASN A 167 -46.29 39.11 -6.07
CA ASN A 167 -46.96 37.99 -6.74
C ASN A 167 -48.50 38.18 -6.73
N ARG A 168 -49.08 38.58 -5.62
CA ARG A 168 -50.55 38.86 -5.53
C ARG A 168 -50.94 40.05 -6.41
N ARG A 169 -50.13 41.10 -6.47
CA ARG A 169 -50.43 42.34 -7.21
C ARG A 169 -50.34 42.07 -8.73
N ILE A 170 -49.29 41.38 -9.18
CA ILE A 170 -49.13 41.14 -10.61
C ILE A 170 -50.21 40.18 -11.17
N GLU A 171 -50.62 39.16 -10.39
CA GLU A 171 -51.73 38.30 -10.74
C GLU A 171 -53.05 39.05 -10.85
N ALA A 172 -53.30 40.00 -9.94
CA ALA A 172 -54.48 40.88 -10.02
C ALA A 172 -54.44 41.78 -11.25
N VAL A 173 -53.28 42.36 -11.61
CA VAL A 173 -53.10 43.15 -12.83
C VAL A 173 -53.25 42.28 -14.08
N LEU A 174 -52.72 41.08 -14.12
CA LEU A 174 -52.86 40.12 -15.22
C LEU A 174 -54.32 39.72 -15.41
N LYS A 175 -55.05 39.44 -14.36
CA LYS A 175 -56.49 39.15 -14.39
C LYS A 175 -57.27 40.30 -14.98
N ARG A 176 -56.98 41.54 -14.56
CA ARG A 176 -57.61 42.74 -15.11
C ARG A 176 -57.24 42.94 -16.59
N ALA A 177 -55.97 42.78 -16.96
CA ALA A 177 -55.49 42.89 -18.32
C ALA A 177 -56.14 41.83 -19.30
N LYS A 178 -56.42 40.64 -18.80
CA LYS A 178 -57.19 39.59 -19.50
C LYS A 178 -58.64 40.06 -19.72
N ALA A 179 -59.29 40.55 -18.68
CA ALA A 179 -60.67 41.02 -18.76
C ALA A 179 -60.85 42.22 -19.74
N GLU A 180 -59.80 43.07 -19.84
CA GLU A 180 -59.76 44.21 -20.78
C GLU A 180 -59.26 43.82 -22.20
N GLY A 181 -58.94 42.56 -22.47
CA GLY A 181 -58.47 42.08 -23.79
C GLY A 181 -57.08 42.57 -24.16
N LEU A 182 -56.25 42.98 -23.18
CA LEU A 182 -54.89 43.51 -23.42
C LEU A 182 -53.85 42.39 -23.58
N VAL A 183 -54.18 41.22 -23.09
CA VAL A 183 -53.34 40.02 -23.14
C VAL A 183 -54.20 38.83 -23.60
N GLU A 184 -53.59 37.82 -24.15
CA GLU A 184 -54.26 36.56 -24.56
C GLU A 184 -54.75 35.80 -23.30
N ASP A 185 -55.88 35.05 -23.38
CA ASP A 185 -56.44 34.31 -22.27
C ASP A 185 -55.50 33.30 -21.64
N GLY A 186 -54.58 32.70 -22.42
CA GLY A 186 -53.53 31.79 -21.98
C GLY A 186 -52.29 32.46 -21.40
N ALA A 187 -52.20 33.82 -21.40
CA ALA A 187 -50.98 34.48 -20.90
C ALA A 187 -50.76 34.24 -19.42
N THR A 188 -49.49 34.02 -19.05
CA THR A 188 -49.00 33.86 -17.67
C THR A 188 -47.96 34.94 -17.40
N VAL A 189 -47.73 35.24 -16.13
CA VAL A 189 -46.57 36.08 -15.69
C VAL A 189 -45.27 35.44 -16.13
N VAL A 190 -44.39 36.20 -16.73
CA VAL A 190 -43.05 35.77 -17.16
C VAL A 190 -42.00 36.47 -16.31
N LEU A 191 -41.10 35.67 -15.75
CA LEU A 191 -39.96 36.19 -15.00
C LEU A 191 -38.76 36.36 -15.97
N ARG A 192 -38.26 37.59 -16.09
CA ARG A 192 -37.02 37.92 -16.86
C ARG A 192 -36.16 38.85 -16.04
N ASP A 193 -34.90 38.53 -15.89
CA ASP A 193 -33.91 39.31 -15.14
C ASP A 193 -34.38 39.74 -13.72
N GLY A 194 -35.16 38.86 -13.06
CA GLY A 194 -35.71 39.13 -11.73
C GLY A 194 -36.95 40.00 -11.70
N HIS A 195 -37.45 40.47 -12.85
CA HIS A 195 -38.69 41.27 -13.01
C HIS A 195 -39.85 40.37 -13.41
N ALA A 196 -40.97 40.54 -12.73
CA ALA A 196 -42.21 39.89 -13.06
C ALA A 196 -42.97 40.70 -14.13
N LEU A 197 -43.10 40.15 -15.33
CA LEU A 197 -43.58 40.85 -16.52
C LEU A 197 -44.88 40.22 -17.03
N ILE A 198 -45.73 41.07 -17.58
CA ILE A 198 -46.95 40.65 -18.29
C ILE A 198 -46.72 40.72 -19.79
N PRO A 199 -46.89 39.60 -20.54
CA PRO A 199 -46.76 39.61 -21.97
C PRO A 199 -48.01 40.25 -22.62
N VAL A 200 -47.90 41.46 -23.16
CA VAL A 200 -48.95 42.27 -23.77
C VAL A 200 -48.78 42.29 -25.29
N THR A 201 -49.86 42.23 -26.06
CA THR A 201 -49.81 42.42 -27.50
C THR A 201 -49.16 43.80 -27.81
N ALA A 202 -48.09 43.79 -28.63
CA ALA A 202 -47.30 44.98 -28.90
C ALA A 202 -48.09 46.27 -29.31
N SER A 203 -49.19 46.13 -30.05
CA SER A 203 -50.10 47.24 -30.40
C SER A 203 -50.85 47.82 -29.20
N LEU A 204 -51.01 47.04 -28.14
CA LEU A 204 -51.77 47.42 -26.93
C LEU A 204 -50.87 47.78 -25.73
N LYS A 205 -49.55 47.76 -25.93
CA LYS A 205 -48.56 47.98 -24.85
C LYS A 205 -48.73 49.28 -24.08
N ARG A 206 -49.30 50.36 -24.73
CA ARG A 206 -49.54 51.66 -24.11
C ARG A 206 -50.77 51.67 -23.20
N LYS A 207 -51.64 50.69 -23.32
CA LYS A 207 -52.88 50.61 -22.50
C LYS A 207 -52.62 50.02 -21.12
N LEU A 208 -51.64 49.15 -20.98
CA LEU A 208 -51.21 48.71 -19.64
C LEU A 208 -50.21 49.72 -19.12
N LYS A 209 -50.55 50.37 -18.00
CA LYS A 209 -49.62 51.32 -17.32
C LYS A 209 -48.44 50.57 -16.74
N GLY A 210 -47.26 50.83 -17.32
CA GLY A 210 -46.03 50.14 -16.87
C GLY A 210 -44.85 50.50 -17.77
N ILE A 211 -43.70 49.90 -17.48
CA ILE A 211 -42.43 50.03 -18.26
C ILE A 211 -42.28 48.78 -19.17
N VAL A 212 -42.04 48.96 -20.43
CA VAL A 212 -41.69 47.91 -21.37
C VAL A 212 -40.21 47.58 -21.17
N LEU A 213 -39.91 46.40 -20.65
CA LEU A 213 -38.54 45.97 -20.43
C LEU A 213 -37.99 45.13 -21.56
N ASP A 214 -38.85 44.42 -22.31
CA ASP A 214 -38.40 43.57 -23.40
C ASP A 214 -39.50 43.40 -24.49
N GLU A 215 -39.11 42.99 -25.70
CA GLU A 215 -40.05 42.63 -26.78
C GLU A 215 -39.67 41.26 -27.34
N SER A 216 -40.66 40.51 -27.79
CA SER A 216 -40.42 39.21 -28.43
C SER A 216 -39.64 39.39 -29.75
N ALA A 217 -38.84 38.42 -30.13
CA ALA A 217 -38.05 38.42 -31.37
C ALA A 217 -38.85 38.72 -32.63
N THR A 218 -40.16 38.50 -32.61
CA THR A 218 -41.08 38.81 -33.73
C THR A 218 -41.76 40.16 -33.60
N GLY A 219 -41.49 40.92 -32.54
CA GLY A 219 -42.11 42.24 -32.25
C GLY A 219 -43.64 42.18 -31.95
N LYS A 220 -44.24 41.01 -31.83
CA LYS A 220 -45.69 40.86 -31.63
C LYS A 220 -46.09 40.99 -30.15
N THR A 221 -45.21 40.70 -29.24
CA THR A 221 -45.46 40.69 -27.81
C THR A 221 -44.46 41.63 -27.10
N ALA A 222 -44.94 42.55 -26.30
CA ALA A 222 -44.12 43.38 -25.41
C ALA A 222 -44.25 42.87 -23.97
N PHE A 223 -43.16 42.79 -23.25
CA PHE A 223 -43.12 42.39 -21.86
C PHE A 223 -43.12 43.66 -20.98
N VAL A 224 -44.20 43.88 -20.27
CA VAL A 224 -44.48 45.08 -19.51
C VAL A 224 -44.40 44.81 -18.03
N GLU A 225 -43.63 45.59 -17.28
CA GLU A 225 -43.66 45.64 -15.82
C GLU A 225 -44.75 46.64 -15.41
N PRO A 226 -45.80 46.17 -14.72
CA PRO A 226 -46.89 47.10 -14.31
C PRO A 226 -46.36 48.09 -13.27
N ILE A 227 -46.91 49.34 -13.32
CA ILE A 227 -46.50 50.41 -12.40
C ILE A 227 -46.76 50.05 -10.96
N GLU A 228 -47.83 49.28 -10.69
CA GLU A 228 -48.24 48.77 -9.36
C GLU A 228 -47.22 47.82 -8.74
N VAL A 229 -46.27 47.25 -9.54
CA VAL A 229 -45.23 46.31 -9.14
C VAL A 229 -43.89 47.02 -9.00
N ILE A 230 -43.64 48.08 -9.72
CA ILE A 230 -42.35 48.80 -9.77
C ILE A 230 -41.95 49.30 -8.40
N GLU A 231 -42.88 49.95 -7.65
CA GLU A 231 -42.59 50.45 -6.28
C GLU A 231 -42.22 49.32 -5.37
N LEU A 232 -42.97 48.21 -5.39
CA LEU A 232 -42.65 47.02 -4.58
C LEU A 232 -41.31 46.40 -4.92
N ASN A 233 -40.96 46.35 -6.21
CA ASN A 233 -39.65 45.85 -6.66
C ASN A 233 -38.51 46.80 -6.21
N ASN A 234 -38.73 48.11 -6.17
CA ASN A 234 -37.78 49.06 -5.62
C ASN A 234 -37.57 48.85 -4.10
N GLU A 235 -38.67 48.70 -3.35
CA GLU A 235 -38.60 48.36 -1.91
C GLU A 235 -37.83 47.03 -1.67
N ILE A 236 -38.11 46.00 -2.48
CA ILE A 236 -37.39 44.72 -2.40
C ILE A 236 -35.91 44.93 -2.64
N ARG A 237 -35.53 45.72 -3.68
CA ARG A 237 -34.14 46.07 -3.99
C ARG A 237 -33.45 46.80 -2.84
N GLU A 238 -34.13 47.75 -2.19
CA GLU A 238 -33.60 48.45 -1.03
C GLU A 238 -33.39 47.48 0.15
N LEU A 239 -34.31 46.54 0.37
CA LEU A 239 -34.18 45.50 1.39
C LEU A 239 -33.02 44.55 1.10
N TYR A 240 -32.77 44.18 -0.17
CA TYR A 240 -31.58 43.41 -0.51
C TYR A 240 -30.27 44.17 -0.26
N PHE A 241 -30.22 45.50 -0.55
CA PHE A 241 -29.08 46.31 -0.15
C PHE A 241 -28.91 46.40 1.37
N ALA A 242 -30.02 46.49 2.11
CA ALA A 242 -30.01 46.47 3.57
C ALA A 242 -29.52 45.13 4.08
N GLN A 243 -29.98 44.03 3.53
CA GLN A 243 -29.53 42.67 3.83
C GLN A 243 -28.00 42.52 3.62
N LYS A 244 -27.49 43.00 2.49
CA LYS A 244 -26.05 42.96 2.18
C LYS A 244 -25.27 43.77 3.23
N ARG A 245 -25.65 44.99 3.54
CA ARG A 245 -25.01 45.79 4.57
C ARG A 245 -25.03 45.13 5.95
N GLU A 246 -26.16 44.48 6.30
CA GLU A 246 -26.27 43.77 7.60
C GLU A 246 -25.35 42.54 7.64
N ILE A 247 -25.23 41.77 6.55
CA ILE A 247 -24.29 40.67 6.44
C ILE A 247 -22.84 41.17 6.60
N GLU A 248 -22.50 42.28 5.93
CA GLU A 248 -21.17 42.90 6.06
C GLU A 248 -20.89 43.34 7.51
N ARG A 249 -21.90 43.87 8.23
CA ARG A 249 -21.79 44.23 9.62
C ARG A 249 -21.57 42.99 10.53
N ILE A 250 -22.30 41.93 10.31
CA ILE A 250 -22.14 40.66 11.05
C ILE A 250 -20.72 40.12 10.84
N LEU A 251 -20.19 40.11 9.58
CA LEU A 251 -18.85 39.65 9.26
C LEU A 251 -17.76 40.55 9.88
N SER A 252 -18.01 41.86 9.95
CA SER A 252 -17.12 42.82 10.63
C SER A 252 -17.04 42.53 12.13
N GLU A 253 -18.16 42.38 12.78
CA GLU A 253 -18.22 42.02 14.21
C GLU A 253 -17.55 40.67 14.52
N PHE A 254 -17.72 39.71 13.62
CA PHE A 254 -17.01 38.44 13.73
C PHE A 254 -15.50 38.62 13.57
N SER A 255 -15.06 39.47 12.64
CA SER A 255 -13.64 39.77 12.44
C SER A 255 -13.00 40.41 13.68
N ASP A 256 -13.74 41.36 14.33
CA ASP A 256 -13.28 41.97 15.58
C ASP A 256 -13.20 40.95 16.72
N PHE A 257 -14.19 40.06 16.82
CA PHE A 257 -14.16 38.94 17.76
C PHE A 257 -12.98 37.99 17.52
N LEU A 258 -12.57 37.75 16.25
CA LEU A 258 -11.51 36.82 15.90
C LEU A 258 -10.11 37.37 16.19
N ARG A 259 -9.90 38.69 16.12
CA ARG A 259 -8.57 39.33 16.26
C ARG A 259 -7.73 38.91 17.47
N PRO A 260 -8.29 38.80 18.70
CA PRO A 260 -7.52 38.32 19.85
C PRO A 260 -6.96 36.87 19.68
N TYR A 261 -7.59 36.07 18.84
CA TYR A 261 -7.21 34.68 18.62
C TYR A 261 -6.25 34.49 17.42
N LEU A 262 -6.04 35.55 16.58
CA LEU A 262 -5.26 35.45 15.34
C LEU A 262 -3.86 34.86 15.53
N PRO A 263 -3.06 35.27 16.55
CA PRO A 263 -1.72 34.70 16.71
C PRO A 263 -1.76 33.18 16.86
N ASN A 264 -2.63 32.66 17.70
CA ASN A 264 -2.77 31.22 17.94
C ASN A 264 -3.40 30.49 16.75
N LEU A 265 -4.31 31.15 16.02
CA LEU A 265 -4.89 30.56 14.80
C LEU A 265 -3.88 30.48 13.66
N LEU A 266 -2.99 31.46 13.53
CA LEU A 266 -1.90 31.43 12.53
C LEU A 266 -0.91 30.30 12.87
N GLU A 267 -0.51 30.17 14.13
CA GLU A 267 0.34 29.07 14.59
C GLU A 267 -0.34 27.69 14.32
N SER A 268 -1.65 27.61 14.59
CA SER A 268 -2.42 26.40 14.28
C SER A 268 -2.54 26.13 12.78
N ALA A 269 -2.63 27.16 11.96
CA ALA A 269 -2.69 27.01 10.50
C ALA A 269 -1.34 26.56 9.93
N GLU A 270 -0.21 27.07 10.47
CA GLU A 270 1.13 26.57 10.13
C GLU A 270 1.30 25.09 10.54
N PHE A 271 0.86 24.74 11.74
CA PHE A 271 0.85 23.34 12.19
C PHE A 271 0.04 22.44 11.24
N MET A 272 -1.15 22.86 10.85
CA MET A 272 -2.02 22.11 9.94
C MET A 272 -1.36 21.96 8.55
N GLY A 273 -0.66 22.99 8.10
CA GLY A 273 0.14 22.95 6.86
C GLY A 273 1.30 21.96 6.97
N GLU A 274 2.03 21.96 8.09
CA GLU A 274 3.11 21.00 8.34
C GLU A 274 2.58 19.55 8.46
N LEU A 275 1.42 19.37 9.09
CA LEU A 275 0.76 18.08 9.18
C LEU A 275 0.32 17.56 7.81
N ASP A 276 -0.18 18.43 6.93
CA ASP A 276 -0.51 18.08 5.54
C ASP A 276 0.75 17.68 4.75
N PHE A 277 1.88 18.37 4.96
CA PHE A 277 3.16 17.99 4.37
C PHE A 277 3.62 16.60 4.83
N ILE A 278 3.56 16.32 6.15
CA ILE A 278 3.88 14.99 6.70
C ILE A 278 2.95 13.93 6.13
N ARG A 279 1.65 14.23 6.04
CA ARG A 279 0.65 13.35 5.44
C ARG A 279 0.94 13.08 3.97
N ALA A 280 1.31 14.09 3.20
CA ALA A 280 1.66 13.94 1.79
C ALA A 280 2.86 13.01 1.59
N LYS A 281 3.91 13.13 2.43
CA LYS A 281 5.04 12.18 2.45
C LYS A 281 4.59 10.77 2.81
N ALA A 282 3.72 10.62 3.81
CA ALA A 282 3.19 9.33 4.24
C ALA A 282 2.37 8.64 3.13
N LEU A 283 1.50 9.38 2.44
CA LEU A 283 0.69 8.86 1.34
C LEU A 283 1.56 8.38 0.16
N LEU A 284 2.59 9.15 -0.18
CA LEU A 284 3.55 8.71 -1.21
C LEU A 284 4.32 7.47 -0.75
N SER A 285 4.72 7.41 0.53
CA SER A 285 5.40 6.25 1.12
C SER A 285 4.56 4.98 1.07
N ILE A 286 3.25 5.08 1.34
CA ILE A 286 2.29 3.97 1.19
C ILE A 286 2.26 3.49 -0.27
N LYS A 287 2.15 4.42 -1.22
CA LYS A 287 2.11 4.10 -2.65
C LYS A 287 3.38 3.39 -3.14
N MET A 288 4.54 3.72 -2.56
CA MET A 288 5.83 3.10 -2.85
C MET A 288 6.09 1.83 -2.01
N GLU A 289 5.19 1.44 -1.11
CA GLU A 289 5.41 0.36 -0.13
C GLU A 289 6.72 0.56 0.63
N ALA A 290 6.97 1.79 1.08
CA ALA A 290 8.19 2.19 1.74
C ALA A 290 8.09 1.99 3.27
N GLY A 291 9.24 1.67 3.89
CA GLY A 291 9.38 1.51 5.34
C GLY A 291 10.39 2.48 5.94
N LYS A 292 10.40 2.59 7.28
CA LYS A 292 11.38 3.37 8.01
C LYS A 292 12.71 2.62 8.06
N PRO A 293 13.81 3.14 7.46
CA PRO A 293 15.12 2.52 7.54
C PRO A 293 15.80 2.85 8.88
N ILE A 294 16.88 2.13 9.17
CA ILE A 294 17.69 2.30 10.37
C ILE A 294 18.83 3.29 10.08
N ILE A 295 19.11 4.23 10.99
CA ILE A 295 20.32 5.05 10.94
C ILE A 295 21.49 4.18 11.41
N SER A 296 22.51 4.03 10.56
CA SER A 296 23.66 3.18 10.85
C SER A 296 24.46 3.72 12.02
N ARG A 297 24.77 2.84 13.00
CA ARG A 297 25.67 3.14 14.14
C ARG A 297 27.11 2.86 13.79
N ASP A 298 27.36 1.91 12.91
CA ASP A 298 28.70 1.42 12.53
C ASP A 298 29.25 2.14 11.29
N ASN A 299 28.64 3.25 10.89
CA ASN A 299 28.98 3.98 9.68
C ASN A 299 28.92 3.13 8.40
N GLU A 300 28.05 2.14 8.34
CA GLU A 300 27.79 1.31 7.17
C GLU A 300 26.65 1.89 6.31
N TYR A 301 26.75 1.69 5.01
CA TYR A 301 25.65 1.89 4.09
C TYR A 301 25.19 0.52 3.57
N LYS A 302 24.09 0.01 4.12
CA LYS A 302 23.57 -1.32 3.87
C LYS A 302 22.16 -1.26 3.34
N LEU A 303 22.04 -1.34 2.03
CA LEU A 303 20.76 -1.38 1.32
C LEU A 303 20.34 -2.82 1.06
N ILE A 304 19.24 -3.24 1.62
CA ILE A 304 18.70 -4.59 1.47
C ILE A 304 17.36 -4.52 0.73
N ARG A 305 17.29 -5.18 -0.43
CA ARG A 305 16.10 -5.22 -1.29
C ARG A 305 15.56 -3.83 -1.64
N GLY A 306 16.45 -2.85 -1.87
CA GLY A 306 16.07 -1.52 -2.33
C GLY A 306 15.42 -1.56 -3.71
N ARG A 307 14.32 -0.84 -3.89
CA ARG A 307 13.56 -0.77 -5.15
C ARG A 307 13.58 0.67 -5.65
N HIS A 308 13.85 0.86 -6.93
CA HIS A 308 13.78 2.20 -7.52
C HIS A 308 12.32 2.60 -7.72
N PRO A 309 11.77 3.56 -6.98
CA PRO A 309 10.32 3.79 -6.92
C PRO A 309 9.71 4.17 -8.27
N ILE A 310 10.43 4.96 -9.06
CA ILE A 310 9.96 5.42 -10.37
C ILE A 310 9.97 4.27 -11.39
N LEU A 311 11.06 3.49 -11.40
CA LEU A 311 11.15 2.32 -12.28
C LEU A 311 10.12 1.25 -11.89
N GLU A 312 9.93 1.02 -10.60
CA GLU A 312 8.91 0.09 -10.10
C GLU A 312 7.51 0.50 -10.54
N ALA A 313 7.17 1.80 -10.45
CA ALA A 313 5.88 2.31 -10.90
C ALA A 313 5.68 2.11 -12.43
N THR A 314 6.75 2.27 -13.22
CA THR A 314 6.70 2.03 -14.67
C THR A 314 6.51 0.55 -14.98
N LEU A 315 7.31 -0.33 -14.34
CA LEU A 315 7.23 -1.78 -14.54
C LEU A 315 5.89 -2.36 -14.06
N LYS A 316 5.32 -1.85 -12.95
CA LYS A 316 3.98 -2.25 -12.50
C LYS A 316 2.90 -1.95 -13.54
N ARG A 317 2.99 -0.83 -14.27
CA ARG A 317 2.08 -0.53 -15.40
C ARG A 317 2.23 -1.52 -16.55
N GLU A 318 3.45 -2.01 -16.78
CA GLU A 318 3.75 -3.04 -17.78
C GLU A 318 3.54 -4.47 -17.26
N LYS A 319 3.01 -4.66 -16.05
CA LYS A 319 2.84 -5.96 -15.36
C LYS A 319 4.15 -6.74 -15.21
N LYS A 320 5.27 -6.04 -15.14
CA LYS A 320 6.60 -6.60 -14.87
C LYS A 320 7.02 -6.36 -13.43
N GLN A 321 7.85 -7.24 -12.88
CA GLN A 321 8.39 -7.10 -11.53
C GLN A 321 9.77 -6.46 -11.56
N ILE A 322 10.03 -5.59 -10.59
CA ILE A 322 11.35 -5.02 -10.37
C ILE A 322 12.25 -6.04 -9.66
N VAL A 323 13.54 -6.08 -10.05
CA VAL A 323 14.55 -6.83 -9.33
C VAL A 323 15.16 -5.92 -8.25
N PRO A 324 14.99 -6.26 -6.96
CA PRO A 324 15.48 -5.42 -5.88
C PRO A 324 17.01 -5.40 -5.78
N LEU A 325 17.57 -4.24 -5.47
CA LEU A 325 19.00 -4.04 -5.24
C LEU A 325 19.40 -4.36 -3.82
N THR A 326 20.48 -5.11 -3.64
CA THR A 326 21.13 -5.31 -2.34
C THR A 326 22.61 -4.96 -2.49
N LEU A 327 23.09 -4.03 -1.64
CA LEU A 327 24.51 -3.65 -1.57
C LEU A 327 24.89 -3.32 -0.12
N THR A 328 26.16 -3.47 0.19
CA THR A 328 26.73 -3.12 1.49
C THR A 328 28.07 -2.45 1.30
N LEU A 329 28.20 -1.24 1.82
CA LEU A 329 29.46 -0.51 1.93
C LEU A 329 29.80 -0.35 3.43
N THR A 330 31.02 -0.68 3.78
CA THR A 330 31.53 -0.59 5.16
C THR A 330 32.73 0.34 5.18
N PRO A 331 33.18 0.83 6.34
CA PRO A 331 34.41 1.62 6.42
C PRO A 331 35.66 0.90 5.87
N GLN A 332 35.64 -0.45 5.86
CA GLN A 332 36.74 -1.25 5.31
C GLN A 332 36.59 -1.49 3.79
N LYS A 333 35.36 -1.49 3.28
CA LYS A 333 35.02 -1.68 1.87
C LYS A 333 34.00 -0.61 1.47
N HIS A 334 34.51 0.60 1.23
CA HIS A 334 33.67 1.79 1.04
C HIS A 334 33.47 2.19 -0.44
N LEU A 335 34.25 1.62 -1.39
CA LEU A 335 34.11 1.86 -2.82
C LEU A 335 33.60 0.60 -3.53
N LEU A 336 32.43 0.66 -4.16
CA LEU A 336 31.88 -0.41 -4.98
C LEU A 336 32.11 -0.08 -6.46
N ILE A 337 32.81 -0.94 -7.15
CA ILE A 337 33.07 -0.83 -8.61
C ILE A 337 32.21 -1.84 -9.36
N ILE A 338 31.13 -1.34 -9.98
CA ILE A 338 30.18 -2.17 -10.72
C ILE A 338 30.61 -2.32 -12.18
N SER A 339 30.71 -3.56 -12.62
CA SER A 339 31.01 -3.89 -14.01
C SER A 339 30.01 -4.91 -14.60
N GLY A 340 30.00 -5.05 -15.92
CA GLY A 340 29.05 -5.92 -16.64
C GLY A 340 28.53 -5.27 -17.92
N PRO A 341 27.58 -5.91 -18.63
CA PRO A 341 27.01 -5.37 -19.86
C PRO A 341 26.21 -4.08 -19.61
N ASN A 342 26.14 -3.18 -20.61
CA ASN A 342 25.36 -1.93 -20.50
C ASN A 342 23.89 -2.19 -20.21
N ALA A 343 23.30 -3.13 -20.92
CA ALA A 343 21.92 -3.54 -20.69
C ALA A 343 21.66 -4.23 -19.33
N GLY A 344 22.72 -4.49 -18.53
CA GLY A 344 22.63 -5.17 -17.23
C GLY A 344 22.04 -4.36 -16.10
N GLY A 345 21.82 -3.04 -16.28
CA GLY A 345 21.22 -2.16 -15.27
C GLY A 345 22.22 -1.51 -14.31
N LYS A 346 23.49 -1.32 -14.70
CA LYS A 346 24.54 -0.65 -13.88
C LYS A 346 24.12 0.73 -13.42
N SER A 347 23.73 1.61 -14.35
CA SER A 347 23.28 2.98 -14.06
C SER A 347 22.03 3.03 -13.20
N VAL A 348 21.14 2.04 -13.37
CA VAL A 348 19.95 1.90 -12.51
C VAL A 348 20.33 1.53 -11.08
N CYS A 349 21.30 0.62 -10.89
CA CYS A 349 21.82 0.31 -9.54
C CYS A 349 22.41 1.53 -8.86
N LEU A 350 23.24 2.29 -9.59
CA LEU A 350 23.87 3.51 -9.13
C LEU A 350 22.82 4.57 -8.74
N LYS A 351 21.87 4.84 -9.64
CA LYS A 351 20.75 5.77 -9.38
C LYS A 351 19.89 5.31 -8.21
N THR A 352 19.61 4.01 -8.09
CA THR A 352 18.84 3.47 -6.99
C THR A 352 19.53 3.74 -5.65
N ALA A 353 20.82 3.44 -5.54
CA ALA A 353 21.60 3.71 -4.31
C ALA A 353 21.54 5.20 -3.96
N GLY A 354 21.81 6.09 -4.93
CA GLY A 354 21.80 7.53 -4.70
C GLY A 354 20.42 8.10 -4.35
N LEU A 355 19.39 7.69 -5.10
CA LEU A 355 18.01 8.16 -4.87
C LEU A 355 17.50 7.76 -3.49
N LEU A 356 17.68 6.50 -3.09
CA LEU A 356 17.21 6.02 -1.79
C LEU A 356 17.98 6.67 -0.64
N GLN A 357 19.28 6.93 -0.80
CA GLN A 357 20.08 7.70 0.15
C GLN A 357 19.57 9.14 0.27
N TYR A 358 19.26 9.79 -0.86
CA TYR A 358 18.74 11.15 -0.86
C TYR A 358 17.36 11.25 -0.21
N MET A 359 16.46 10.27 -0.52
CA MET A 359 15.15 10.13 0.12
C MET A 359 15.26 10.01 1.63
N PHE A 360 16.17 9.18 2.12
CA PHE A 360 16.43 8.98 3.54
C PHE A 360 16.82 10.31 4.23
N GLN A 361 17.81 11.04 3.71
CA GLN A 361 18.24 12.31 4.29
C GLN A 361 17.24 13.46 4.13
N TRP A 362 16.32 13.35 3.14
CA TRP A 362 15.21 14.28 2.99
C TRP A 362 14.07 14.02 3.98
N GLY A 363 14.09 12.87 4.67
CA GLY A 363 13.11 12.49 5.68
C GLY A 363 11.82 11.93 5.12
N ILE A 364 11.88 11.21 4.00
CA ILE A 364 10.80 10.37 3.47
C ILE A 364 11.18 8.89 3.59
N LEU A 365 10.19 8.03 3.81
CA LEU A 365 10.42 6.59 3.94
C LEU A 365 10.97 5.99 2.63
N VAL A 366 11.73 4.92 2.76
CA VAL A 366 12.49 4.35 1.65
C VAL A 366 11.92 2.99 1.23
N PRO A 367 11.69 2.72 -0.06
CA PRO A 367 11.23 1.42 -0.55
C PRO A 367 12.35 0.36 -0.50
N ALA A 368 12.71 -0.07 0.71
CA ALA A 368 13.72 -1.08 1.00
C ALA A 368 13.26 -1.94 2.20
N ALA A 369 13.98 -3.03 2.49
CA ALA A 369 13.72 -3.78 3.71
C ALA A 369 14.01 -2.93 4.95
N GLU A 370 13.19 -3.05 6.00
CA GLU A 370 13.30 -2.26 7.24
C GLU A 370 14.63 -2.45 7.99
N ILE A 371 15.31 -3.58 7.74
CA ILE A 371 16.65 -3.88 8.25
C ILE A 371 17.78 -3.19 7.46
N SER A 372 17.45 -2.33 6.48
CA SER A 372 18.44 -1.54 5.76
C SER A 372 18.99 -0.44 6.66
N GLU A 373 20.31 -0.28 6.63
CA GLU A 373 21.02 0.70 7.45
C GLU A 373 21.60 1.79 6.57
N PHE A 374 21.25 3.02 6.85
CA PHE A 374 21.70 4.18 6.09
C PHE A 374 22.67 5.00 6.91
N ARG A 375 23.83 5.28 6.30
CA ARG A 375 24.78 6.25 6.81
C ARG A 375 24.37 7.67 6.43
N ILE A 376 24.69 8.66 7.24
CA ILE A 376 24.48 10.07 6.91
C ILE A 376 25.72 10.59 6.20
N PHE A 377 25.55 11.19 5.04
CA PHE A 377 26.61 11.82 4.27
C PHE A 377 26.46 13.34 4.28
N GLU A 378 27.55 14.04 4.48
CA GLU A 378 27.58 15.52 4.46
C GLU A 378 27.46 16.05 3.03
N GLU A 379 28.11 15.39 2.08
CA GLU A 379 28.05 15.74 0.66
C GLU A 379 27.78 14.49 -0.20
N ILE A 380 26.95 14.67 -1.21
CA ILE A 380 26.65 13.64 -2.23
C ILE A 380 27.08 14.19 -3.58
N PHE A 381 28.08 13.56 -4.20
CA PHE A 381 28.56 13.89 -5.54
C PHE A 381 27.95 12.96 -6.56
N VAL A 382 27.36 13.52 -7.63
CA VAL A 382 26.68 12.75 -8.67
C VAL A 382 27.21 13.13 -10.03
N ASP A 383 27.84 12.19 -10.69
CA ASP A 383 28.30 12.31 -12.07
C ASP A 383 27.65 11.18 -12.90
N ILE A 384 26.41 11.45 -13.37
CA ILE A 384 25.55 10.50 -14.09
C ILE A 384 24.98 11.20 -15.31
N GLY A 385 25.01 10.53 -16.46
CA GLY A 385 24.47 10.98 -17.72
C GLY A 385 25.39 11.88 -18.51
N ASP A 386 25.18 11.91 -19.84
CA ASP A 386 25.90 12.75 -20.77
C ASP A 386 25.36 14.20 -20.67
N GLU A 387 26.18 15.13 -20.22
CA GLU A 387 25.89 16.58 -20.33
C GLU A 387 26.04 17.04 -21.79
N GLN A 388 25.23 16.47 -22.70
CA GLN A 388 25.09 16.94 -24.07
C GLN A 388 24.18 18.18 -24.11
N SER A 389 24.61 19.28 -23.50
CA SER A 389 23.95 20.56 -23.77
C SER A 389 24.71 21.25 -24.92
N ILE A 390 23.94 21.57 -25.95
CA ILE A 390 24.44 22.34 -27.13
C ILE A 390 25.03 23.69 -26.71
N GLU A 391 24.74 24.15 -25.49
CA GLU A 391 25.20 25.43 -24.94
C GLU A 391 26.60 25.40 -24.31
N ASN A 392 27.15 24.22 -24.02
CA ASN A 392 28.50 24.05 -23.49
C ASN A 392 29.40 23.34 -24.52
N ASP A 393 30.27 24.09 -25.15
CA ASP A 393 31.28 23.63 -26.11
C ASP A 393 32.35 22.67 -25.52
N LEU A 394 32.19 22.24 -24.25
CA LEU A 394 33.07 21.30 -23.59
C LEU A 394 32.70 19.86 -24.01
N SER A 395 33.70 19.10 -24.48
CA SER A 395 33.53 17.68 -24.73
C SER A 395 33.09 16.97 -23.44
N THR A 396 32.30 15.91 -23.53
CA THR A 396 31.79 15.10 -22.42
C THR A 396 32.90 14.74 -21.41
N TYR A 397 34.11 14.42 -21.92
CA TYR A 397 35.27 14.10 -21.08
C TYR A 397 35.75 15.29 -20.26
N SER A 398 35.78 16.50 -20.82
CA SER A 398 36.22 17.71 -20.10
C SER A 398 35.26 18.07 -18.98
N SER A 399 33.96 17.85 -19.17
CA SER A 399 32.95 18.03 -18.13
C SER A 399 33.13 17.03 -16.99
N HIS A 400 33.36 15.74 -17.30
CA HIS A 400 33.71 14.74 -16.30
C HIS A 400 34.96 15.10 -15.49
N LEU A 401 36.06 15.55 -16.17
CA LEU A 401 37.28 15.99 -15.49
C LEU A 401 37.04 17.20 -14.58
N THR A 402 36.20 18.14 -15.02
CA THR A 402 35.84 19.30 -14.20
C THR A 402 35.06 18.87 -12.94
N ASN A 403 34.11 17.95 -13.06
CA ASN A 403 33.40 17.37 -11.95
C ASN A 403 34.35 16.63 -11.00
N MET A 404 35.30 15.87 -11.55
CA MET A 404 36.34 15.15 -10.75
C MET A 404 37.27 16.11 -10.02
N LYS A 405 37.63 17.25 -10.63
CA LYS A 405 38.42 18.28 -9.96
C LYS A 405 37.68 18.84 -8.73
N GLY A 406 36.37 19.15 -8.88
CA GLY A 406 35.54 19.59 -7.77
C GLY A 406 35.41 18.55 -6.67
N LEU A 407 35.24 17.26 -7.06
CA LEU A 407 35.18 16.11 -6.15
C LEU A 407 36.51 15.96 -5.37
N LEU A 408 37.67 16.00 -6.07
CA LEU A 408 38.97 15.89 -5.44
C LEU A 408 39.26 17.03 -4.43
N GLN A 409 38.64 18.20 -4.60
CA GLN A 409 38.83 19.33 -3.69
C GLN A 409 38.01 19.17 -2.38
N ARG A 410 36.81 18.56 -2.44
CA ARG A 410 35.84 18.57 -1.34
C ARG A 410 35.60 17.21 -0.70
N ALA A 411 35.70 16.11 -1.47
CA ALA A 411 35.34 14.79 -0.98
C ALA A 411 36.23 14.32 0.18
N ASN A 412 35.57 13.80 1.19
CA ASN A 412 36.17 13.26 2.42
C ASN A 412 35.46 11.96 2.85
N SER A 413 35.80 11.42 4.01
CA SER A 413 35.20 10.19 4.53
C SER A 413 33.69 10.29 4.81
N SER A 414 33.12 11.50 4.92
CA SER A 414 31.68 11.74 5.09
C SER A 414 30.97 12.01 3.75
N SER A 415 31.63 11.75 2.62
CA SER A 415 31.07 11.98 1.29
C SER A 415 30.65 10.69 0.61
N LEU A 416 29.56 10.74 -0.20
CA LEU A 416 29.13 9.70 -1.11
C LEU A 416 29.37 10.14 -2.56
N ILE A 417 30.07 9.32 -3.34
CA ILE A 417 30.28 9.54 -4.77
C ILE A 417 29.49 8.54 -5.60
N LEU A 418 28.85 9.03 -6.66
CA LEU A 418 28.07 8.25 -7.61
C LEU A 418 28.53 8.60 -9.02
N ILE A 419 29.34 7.75 -9.64
CA ILE A 419 29.94 8.02 -10.94
C ILE A 419 29.57 6.93 -11.93
N ASP A 420 28.96 7.32 -13.03
CA ASP A 420 28.59 6.40 -14.11
C ASP A 420 29.66 6.42 -15.22
N GLU A 421 29.94 5.25 -15.80
CA GLU A 421 30.91 5.01 -16.89
C GLU A 421 32.27 5.69 -16.67
N PHE A 422 32.82 5.54 -15.46
CA PHE A 422 34.02 6.25 -15.05
C PHE A 422 35.24 5.95 -15.96
N GLY A 423 35.84 7.05 -16.44
CA GLY A 423 36.96 7.04 -17.36
C GLY A 423 36.61 7.07 -18.84
N SER A 424 35.32 6.98 -19.21
CA SER A 424 34.84 7.02 -20.60
C SER A 424 35.03 8.41 -21.25
N GLY A 425 34.87 8.47 -22.58
CA GLY A 425 34.93 9.70 -23.39
C GLY A 425 36.29 10.14 -23.88
N THR A 426 37.35 9.35 -23.63
CA THR A 426 38.73 9.56 -24.16
C THR A 426 39.41 8.25 -24.55
N GLU A 427 40.69 8.35 -24.94
CA GLU A 427 41.51 7.16 -25.23
C GLU A 427 41.51 6.22 -24.01
N PRO A 428 41.18 4.92 -24.20
CA PRO A 428 40.93 3.98 -23.11
C PRO A 428 42.10 3.80 -22.14
N ALA A 429 43.33 3.84 -22.57
CA ALA A 429 44.50 3.66 -21.71
C ALA A 429 44.69 4.90 -20.80
N ALA A 430 44.59 6.10 -21.35
CA ALA A 430 44.73 7.34 -20.61
C ALA A 430 43.56 7.56 -19.66
N GLY A 431 42.32 7.39 -20.13
CA GLY A 431 41.10 7.51 -19.32
C GLY A 431 41.08 6.53 -18.15
N GLY A 432 41.43 5.26 -18.42
CA GLY A 432 41.55 4.23 -17.38
C GLY A 432 42.64 4.52 -16.35
N ALA A 433 43.79 5.02 -16.73
CA ALA A 433 44.89 5.36 -15.81
C ALA A 433 44.52 6.55 -14.90
N ILE A 434 43.92 7.60 -15.47
CA ILE A 434 43.42 8.76 -14.70
C ILE A 434 42.34 8.33 -13.71
N ALA A 435 41.37 7.53 -14.16
CA ALA A 435 40.29 7.04 -13.31
C ALA A 435 40.82 6.17 -12.15
N GLU A 436 41.76 5.27 -12.39
CA GLU A 436 42.39 4.44 -11.36
C GLU A 436 43.14 5.30 -10.31
N THR A 437 43.87 6.34 -10.75
CA THR A 437 44.57 7.24 -9.86
C THR A 437 43.60 8.05 -8.99
N ILE A 438 42.50 8.55 -9.56
CA ILE A 438 41.47 9.26 -8.78
C ILE A 438 40.83 8.30 -7.78
N LEU A 439 40.48 7.07 -8.14
CA LEU A 439 39.91 6.08 -7.21
C LEU A 439 40.89 5.74 -6.07
N SER A 440 42.20 5.63 -6.37
CA SER A 440 43.22 5.41 -5.33
C SER A 440 43.27 6.54 -4.31
N GLU A 441 43.13 7.79 -4.76
CA GLU A 441 43.05 8.94 -3.86
C GLU A 441 41.71 8.95 -3.05
N MET A 442 40.57 8.60 -3.67
CA MET A 442 39.31 8.47 -2.95
C MET A 442 39.35 7.34 -1.90
N GLU A 443 39.99 6.21 -2.23
CA GLU A 443 40.22 5.12 -1.28
C GLU A 443 41.04 5.63 -0.08
N ARG A 444 42.14 6.30 -0.35
CA ARG A 444 43.02 6.84 0.72
C ARG A 444 42.30 7.81 1.65
N ARG A 445 41.35 8.58 1.14
CA ARG A 445 40.49 9.52 1.92
C ARG A 445 39.32 8.83 2.61
N GLY A 446 39.06 7.56 2.36
CA GLY A 446 37.91 6.84 2.92
C GLY A 446 36.56 7.26 2.37
N VAL A 447 36.50 7.80 1.14
CA VAL A 447 35.29 8.28 0.49
C VAL A 447 34.39 7.09 0.16
N PHE A 448 33.11 7.14 0.51
CA PHE A 448 32.13 6.13 0.13
C PHE A 448 31.67 6.35 -1.31
N GLY A 449 31.51 5.24 -2.07
CA GLY A 449 31.09 5.43 -3.44
C GLY A 449 30.59 4.18 -4.17
N VAL A 450 29.80 4.45 -5.17
CA VAL A 450 29.38 3.47 -6.19
C VAL A 450 29.82 4.00 -7.55
N VAL A 451 30.60 3.23 -8.24
CA VAL A 451 31.17 3.63 -9.53
C VAL A 451 30.90 2.54 -10.55
N THR A 452 30.42 2.89 -11.73
CA THR A 452 30.27 1.94 -12.82
C THR A 452 31.41 2.12 -13.83
N THR A 453 31.85 1.05 -14.43
CA THR A 453 32.95 1.09 -15.42
C THR A 453 32.92 -0.08 -16.40
N HIS A 454 33.52 0.17 -17.55
CA HIS A 454 33.87 -0.86 -18.57
C HIS A 454 35.34 -1.23 -18.52
N TYR A 455 36.19 -0.45 -17.83
CA TYR A 455 37.62 -0.61 -17.86
C TYR A 455 38.12 -1.76 -16.98
N THR A 456 38.93 -2.62 -17.57
CA THR A 456 39.48 -3.81 -16.92
C THR A 456 40.46 -3.46 -15.79
N ASN A 457 41.27 -2.39 -15.95
CA ASN A 457 42.19 -1.92 -14.91
C ASN A 457 41.48 -1.53 -13.62
N LEU A 458 40.27 -0.91 -13.69
CA LEU A 458 39.50 -0.57 -12.53
C LEU A 458 38.91 -1.80 -11.80
N LYS A 459 38.63 -2.89 -12.55
CA LYS A 459 38.26 -4.17 -11.96
C LYS A 459 39.43 -4.78 -11.16
N PHE A 460 40.65 -4.71 -11.71
CA PHE A 460 41.87 -5.16 -11.02
C PHE A 460 42.24 -4.24 -9.84
N PHE A 461 42.01 -2.94 -9.96
CA PHE A 461 42.17 -2.02 -8.85
C PHE A 461 41.32 -2.46 -7.64
N ALA A 462 40.04 -2.78 -7.85
CA ALA A 462 39.14 -3.25 -6.77
C ALA A 462 39.60 -4.58 -6.13
N GLU A 463 40.32 -5.42 -6.86
CA GLU A 463 40.85 -6.68 -6.35
C GLU A 463 42.09 -6.48 -5.46
N ARG A 464 42.97 -5.53 -5.83
CA ARG A 464 44.18 -5.20 -5.11
C ARG A 464 43.94 -4.27 -3.93
N SER A 465 42.93 -3.43 -4.00
CA SER A 465 42.54 -2.42 -3.03
C SER A 465 41.95 -3.02 -1.76
N ARG A 466 42.27 -2.46 -0.61
CA ARG A 466 41.66 -2.82 0.68
C ARG A 466 40.34 -2.13 0.88
N GLY A 467 40.13 -0.92 0.33
CA GLY A 467 38.94 -0.11 0.48
C GLY A 467 37.89 -0.30 -0.60
N ALA A 468 38.25 -0.95 -1.73
CA ALA A 468 37.31 -1.18 -2.82
C ALA A 468 36.83 -2.64 -2.90
N ILE A 469 35.68 -2.81 -3.55
CA ILE A 469 35.07 -4.12 -3.81
C ILE A 469 34.45 -4.14 -5.21
N ASN A 470 34.64 -5.24 -5.94
CA ASN A 470 33.99 -5.45 -7.23
C ASN A 470 32.51 -5.81 -7.07
N GLY A 471 31.67 -5.37 -8.01
CA GLY A 471 30.28 -5.78 -8.18
C GLY A 471 30.01 -6.21 -9.62
N ALA A 472 29.41 -7.36 -9.79
CA ALA A 472 29.02 -7.88 -11.09
C ALA A 472 27.51 -7.76 -11.32
N MET A 473 27.11 -7.16 -12.44
CA MET A 473 25.75 -7.33 -12.92
C MET A 473 25.58 -8.72 -13.53
N MET A 474 24.65 -9.49 -12.94
CA MET A 474 24.44 -10.88 -13.32
C MET A 474 23.77 -11.00 -14.68
N PHE A 475 24.19 -12.00 -15.44
CA PHE A 475 23.73 -12.28 -16.79
C PHE A 475 23.47 -13.78 -16.96
N ASP A 476 22.33 -14.14 -17.53
CA ASP A 476 22.03 -15.53 -17.88
C ASP A 476 22.73 -15.87 -19.20
N THR A 477 23.80 -16.61 -19.11
CA THR A 477 24.59 -17.01 -20.28
C THR A 477 23.88 -18.03 -21.19
N ALA A 478 22.90 -18.77 -20.68
CA ALA A 478 22.12 -19.73 -21.45
C ALA A 478 21.05 -19.05 -22.31
N LYS A 479 20.40 -18.06 -21.75
CA LYS A 479 19.36 -17.26 -22.43
C LYS A 479 19.93 -15.99 -23.05
N ILE A 480 21.14 -15.62 -22.68
CA ILE A 480 21.84 -14.37 -23.06
C ILE A 480 20.95 -13.17 -22.70
N GLU A 481 20.45 -13.13 -21.42
CA GLU A 481 19.57 -12.09 -20.91
C GLU A 481 20.10 -11.53 -19.59
N PRO A 482 19.95 -10.20 -19.33
CA PRO A 482 20.34 -9.62 -18.06
C PRO A 482 19.39 -10.07 -16.96
N LEU A 483 19.94 -10.45 -15.80
CA LEU A 483 19.18 -10.79 -14.61
C LEU A 483 18.90 -9.57 -13.72
N TYR A 484 19.47 -8.42 -14.03
CA TYR A 484 19.39 -7.17 -13.28
C TYR A 484 19.74 -7.29 -11.79
N LYS A 485 20.45 -8.34 -11.41
CA LYS A 485 20.87 -8.62 -10.04
C LYS A 485 22.33 -8.26 -9.86
N LEU A 486 22.63 -7.45 -8.83
CA LEU A 486 24.01 -7.16 -8.43
C LEU A 486 24.55 -8.27 -7.52
N GLU A 487 25.75 -8.75 -7.81
CA GLU A 487 26.51 -9.67 -6.97
C GLU A 487 27.83 -9.02 -6.57
N MET A 488 28.02 -8.82 -5.26
CA MET A 488 29.19 -8.15 -4.70
C MET A 488 30.37 -9.10 -4.55
N GLY A 489 31.59 -8.54 -4.71
CA GLY A 489 32.85 -9.28 -4.55
C GLY A 489 33.29 -10.07 -5.79
N LEU A 490 32.60 -9.90 -6.91
CA LEU A 490 32.97 -10.48 -8.20
C LEU A 490 33.09 -9.38 -9.26
N PRO A 491 34.12 -9.41 -10.11
CA PRO A 491 34.16 -8.56 -11.30
C PRO A 491 33.18 -9.08 -12.37
N GLY A 492 32.45 -8.15 -13.01
CA GLY A 492 31.53 -8.48 -14.09
C GLY A 492 32.18 -8.59 -15.45
N ASN A 493 31.65 -9.46 -16.31
CA ASN A 493 32.05 -9.62 -17.72
C ASN A 493 31.17 -8.76 -18.62
N SER A 494 31.72 -8.31 -19.75
CA SER A 494 31.00 -7.49 -20.72
C SER A 494 30.03 -8.28 -21.60
N PHE A 495 30.29 -9.57 -21.81
CA PHE A 495 29.55 -10.48 -22.72
C PHE A 495 29.34 -9.92 -24.12
N ALA A 496 30.32 -9.12 -24.63
CA ALA A 496 30.17 -8.42 -25.90
C ALA A 496 30.08 -9.39 -27.09
N PHE A 497 30.89 -10.42 -27.12
CA PHE A 497 30.90 -11.41 -28.21
C PHE A 497 29.64 -12.30 -28.16
N GLU A 498 29.18 -12.71 -26.99
CA GLU A 498 27.95 -13.47 -26.82
C GLU A 498 26.72 -12.66 -27.26
N LEU A 499 26.70 -11.39 -26.94
CA LEU A 499 25.65 -10.48 -27.37
C LEU A 499 25.67 -10.27 -28.88
N ALA A 500 26.85 -10.12 -29.48
CA ALA A 500 27.02 -10.01 -30.93
C ALA A 500 26.46 -11.25 -31.66
N ARG A 501 26.74 -12.45 -31.14
CA ARG A 501 26.19 -13.72 -31.67
C ARG A 501 24.66 -13.75 -31.56
N LYS A 502 24.10 -13.31 -30.42
CA LYS A 502 22.66 -13.30 -30.22
C LYS A 502 21.94 -12.33 -31.18
N ILE A 503 22.53 -11.17 -31.45
CA ILE A 503 21.99 -10.18 -32.38
C ILE A 503 22.03 -10.69 -33.82
N GLY A 504 22.82 -11.74 -34.09
CA GLY A 504 22.88 -12.39 -35.39
C GLY A 504 24.05 -11.90 -36.27
N LEU A 505 25.14 -11.37 -35.69
CA LEU A 505 26.36 -11.12 -36.44
C LEU A 505 26.92 -12.46 -36.95
N PRO A 506 27.43 -12.49 -38.22
CA PRO A 506 28.06 -13.69 -38.80
C PRO A 506 29.17 -14.22 -37.88
N GLU A 507 29.19 -15.55 -37.67
CA GLU A 507 30.14 -16.21 -36.74
C GLU A 507 31.58 -15.99 -37.16
N GLU A 508 31.83 -15.82 -38.45
CA GLU A 508 33.17 -15.53 -39.01
C GLU A 508 33.68 -14.17 -38.53
N ILE A 509 32.81 -13.14 -38.53
CA ILE A 509 33.13 -11.78 -38.07
C ILE A 509 33.39 -11.80 -36.55
N VAL A 510 32.57 -12.54 -35.78
CA VAL A 510 32.73 -12.61 -34.34
C VAL A 510 34.02 -13.32 -33.96
N LYS A 511 34.39 -14.42 -34.64
CA LYS A 511 35.68 -15.13 -34.45
C LYS A 511 36.86 -14.26 -34.81
N GLU A 512 36.81 -13.57 -35.95
CA GLU A 512 37.89 -12.66 -36.34
C GLU A 512 38.03 -11.51 -35.31
N ALA A 513 36.91 -10.99 -34.76
CA ALA A 513 36.94 -9.98 -33.71
C ALA A 513 37.52 -10.52 -32.39
N GLU A 514 37.24 -11.80 -32.02
CA GLU A 514 37.85 -12.47 -30.87
C GLU A 514 39.35 -12.60 -31.03
N GLU A 515 39.82 -13.00 -32.24
CA GLU A 515 41.26 -13.11 -32.56
C GLU A 515 41.96 -11.74 -32.51
N ARG A 516 41.33 -10.69 -33.05
CA ARG A 516 41.87 -9.30 -33.01
C ARG A 516 41.88 -8.69 -31.62
N ALA A 517 40.94 -9.06 -30.73
CA ALA A 517 40.90 -8.60 -29.34
C ALA A 517 42.11 -9.11 -28.53
N GLY A 518 42.81 -10.14 -29.03
CA GLY A 518 44.02 -10.70 -28.44
C GLY A 518 43.73 -11.81 -27.41
N ASN A 519 44.65 -12.78 -27.37
CA ASN A 519 44.52 -13.92 -26.45
C ASN A 519 44.50 -13.50 -24.98
N ASP A 520 45.19 -12.46 -24.60
CA ASP A 520 45.23 -11.96 -23.22
C ASP A 520 43.84 -11.48 -22.73
N TYR A 521 43.05 -10.80 -23.57
CA TYR A 521 41.72 -10.34 -23.25
C TYR A 521 40.73 -11.51 -23.07
N VAL A 522 40.79 -12.47 -24.01
CA VAL A 522 39.94 -13.68 -24.01
C VAL A 522 40.29 -14.58 -22.81
N ASP A 523 41.56 -14.72 -22.47
CA ASP A 523 42.02 -15.53 -21.34
C ASP A 523 41.66 -14.89 -20.00
N ILE A 524 41.74 -13.56 -19.85
CA ILE A 524 41.29 -12.82 -18.67
C ILE A 524 39.77 -13.03 -18.49
N GLU A 525 38.95 -12.87 -19.54
CA GLU A 525 37.52 -13.12 -19.45
C GLU A 525 37.21 -14.56 -19.07
N ARG A 526 37.93 -15.56 -19.62
CA ARG A 526 37.78 -16.96 -19.23
C ARG A 526 38.16 -17.22 -17.78
N GLN A 527 39.24 -16.60 -17.28
CA GLN A 527 39.61 -16.72 -15.86
C GLN A 527 38.58 -16.10 -14.94
N LEU A 528 38.08 -14.91 -15.26
CA LEU A 528 37.02 -14.24 -14.51
C LEU A 528 35.72 -15.08 -14.47
N ARG A 529 35.38 -15.76 -15.60
CA ARG A 529 34.25 -16.71 -15.63
C ARG A 529 34.47 -17.92 -14.74
N LYS A 530 35.69 -18.50 -14.73
CA LYS A 530 36.03 -19.62 -13.84
C LYS A 530 35.94 -19.22 -12.37
N ILE A 531 36.45 -18.04 -12.00
CA ILE A 531 36.41 -17.51 -10.66
C ILE A 531 34.93 -17.29 -10.21
N SER A 532 34.13 -16.68 -11.08
CA SER A 532 32.69 -16.46 -10.82
C SER A 532 31.92 -17.76 -10.61
N LYS A 533 32.20 -18.78 -11.47
CA LYS A 533 31.58 -20.10 -11.35
C LYS A 533 32.01 -20.85 -10.08
N ASN A 534 33.29 -20.78 -9.73
CA ASN A 534 33.84 -21.43 -8.53
C ASN A 534 33.29 -20.78 -7.26
N LYS A 535 33.23 -19.45 -7.22
CA LYS A 535 32.67 -18.70 -6.07
C LYS A 535 31.20 -19.01 -5.89
N ARG A 536 30.39 -19.05 -6.94
CA ARG A 536 28.99 -19.49 -6.89
C ARG A 536 28.84 -20.88 -6.28
N ALA A 537 29.66 -21.82 -6.75
CA ALA A 537 29.64 -23.17 -6.21
C ALA A 537 30.01 -23.22 -4.71
N ILE A 538 30.93 -22.36 -4.28
CA ILE A 538 31.31 -22.22 -2.86
C ILE A 538 30.17 -21.59 -2.05
N GLU A 539 29.54 -20.53 -2.56
CA GLU A 539 28.40 -19.88 -1.88
C GLU A 539 27.18 -20.78 -1.77
N GLU A 540 26.87 -21.56 -2.80
CA GLU A 540 25.82 -22.57 -2.75
C GLU A 540 26.11 -23.65 -1.69
N ARG A 541 27.39 -24.08 -1.59
CA ARG A 541 27.81 -25.02 -0.55
C ARG A 541 27.72 -24.41 0.87
N LEU A 542 28.16 -23.17 1.03
CA LEU A 542 28.05 -22.43 2.30
C LEU A 542 26.59 -22.23 2.73
N ASN A 543 25.71 -21.89 1.79
CA ASN A 543 24.30 -21.76 2.08
C ASN A 543 23.65 -23.10 2.44
N ARG A 544 24.08 -24.19 1.83
CA ARG A 544 23.70 -25.54 2.23
C ARG A 544 24.18 -25.89 3.64
N ILE A 545 25.42 -25.57 3.96
CA ILE A 545 25.98 -25.78 5.33
C ILE A 545 25.19 -24.97 6.34
N LYS A 546 24.96 -23.66 6.11
CA LYS A 546 24.18 -22.82 7.01
C LYS A 546 22.74 -23.31 7.20
N SER A 547 22.11 -23.81 6.14
CA SER A 547 20.77 -24.39 6.27
C SER A 547 20.78 -25.70 7.06
N THR A 548 21.83 -26.51 6.91
CA THR A 548 22.01 -27.76 7.67
C THR A 548 22.29 -27.46 9.14
N ASP A 549 23.12 -26.47 9.44
CA ASP A 549 23.42 -26.05 10.82
C ASP A 549 22.17 -25.54 11.54
N ARG A 550 21.36 -24.69 10.89
CA ARG A 550 20.08 -24.25 11.45
C ARG A 550 19.11 -25.41 11.72
N THR A 551 19.13 -26.41 10.83
CA THR A 551 18.32 -27.61 11.02
C THR A 551 18.82 -28.43 12.20
N LEU A 552 20.14 -28.55 12.35
CA LEU A 552 20.79 -29.22 13.49
C LEU A 552 20.50 -28.50 14.81
N GLU A 553 20.62 -27.17 14.86
CA GLU A 553 20.25 -26.38 16.04
C GLU A 553 18.78 -26.60 16.43
N SER A 554 17.87 -26.53 15.46
CA SER A 554 16.44 -26.77 15.73
C SER A 554 16.13 -28.18 16.21
N ILE A 555 16.90 -29.18 15.78
CA ILE A 555 16.80 -30.56 16.22
C ILE A 555 17.36 -30.72 17.66
N THR A 556 18.49 -30.07 17.94
CA THR A 556 19.12 -30.08 19.26
C THR A 556 18.21 -29.44 20.30
N ASP A 557 17.61 -28.27 19.98
CA ASP A 557 16.63 -27.63 20.86
C ASP A 557 15.40 -28.47 21.12
N LYS A 558 14.91 -29.21 20.10
CA LYS A 558 13.79 -30.14 20.28
C LYS A 558 14.15 -31.30 21.21
N TYR A 559 15.33 -31.90 21.03
CA TYR A 559 15.79 -32.96 21.93
C TYR A 559 16.00 -32.47 23.36
N GLN A 560 16.51 -31.26 23.54
CA GLN A 560 16.72 -30.68 24.86
C GLN A 560 15.38 -30.41 25.57
N LYS A 561 14.37 -29.93 24.84
CA LYS A 561 12.99 -29.79 25.36
C LYS A 561 12.34 -31.13 25.68
N GLU A 562 12.48 -32.14 24.81
CA GLU A 562 11.99 -33.49 25.10
C GLU A 562 12.66 -34.10 26.33
N LEU A 563 13.97 -33.92 26.51
CA LEU A 563 14.70 -34.38 27.69
C LEU A 563 14.22 -33.71 28.98
N SER A 564 14.00 -32.40 28.95
CA SER A 564 13.48 -31.66 30.10
C SER A 564 12.05 -32.11 30.48
N GLN A 565 11.19 -32.36 29.47
CA GLN A 565 9.85 -32.90 29.70
C GLN A 565 9.88 -34.33 30.30
N ILE A 566 10.76 -35.18 29.81
CA ILE A 566 10.93 -36.53 30.36
C ILE A 566 11.40 -36.49 31.82
N GLN A 567 12.33 -35.60 32.15
CA GLN A 567 12.80 -35.42 33.53
C GLN A 567 11.69 -34.86 34.44
N GLN A 568 10.84 -33.96 33.93
CA GLN A 568 9.70 -33.45 34.70
C GLN A 568 8.66 -34.53 34.94
N VAL A 569 8.26 -35.29 33.93
CA VAL A 569 7.32 -36.41 34.07
C VAL A 569 7.87 -37.48 35.02
N LYS A 570 9.18 -37.74 34.97
CA LYS A 570 9.81 -38.66 35.92
C LYS A 570 9.71 -38.17 37.37
N ARG A 571 9.88 -36.89 37.64
CA ARG A 571 9.70 -36.29 38.96
C ARG A 571 8.25 -36.40 39.44
N GLU A 572 7.30 -36.06 38.60
CA GLU A 572 5.88 -36.12 38.90
C GLU A 572 5.44 -37.57 39.26
N ILE A 573 5.93 -38.56 38.49
CA ILE A 573 5.64 -39.99 38.79
C ILE A 573 6.24 -40.42 40.13
N LEU A 574 7.45 -39.95 40.45
CA LEU A 574 8.11 -40.28 41.72
C LEU A 574 7.39 -39.62 42.91
N GLU A 575 6.95 -38.41 42.80
CA GLU A 575 6.18 -37.69 43.82
C GLU A 575 4.81 -38.33 44.03
N GLU A 576 4.11 -38.70 42.93
CA GLU A 576 2.81 -39.37 43.01
C GLU A 576 2.93 -40.77 43.67
N ALA A 577 3.98 -41.51 43.30
CA ALA A 577 4.27 -42.81 43.93
C ALA A 577 4.59 -42.70 45.44
N LYS A 578 5.28 -41.63 45.83
CA LYS A 578 5.59 -41.32 47.24
C LYS A 578 4.35 -40.96 48.04
N MET A 579 3.47 -40.13 47.47
CA MET A 579 2.17 -39.79 48.08
C MET A 579 1.28 -41.03 48.26
N GLN A 580 1.20 -41.88 47.23
CA GLN A 580 0.42 -43.11 47.29
C GLN A 580 0.98 -44.08 48.36
N ALA A 581 2.29 -44.20 48.47
CA ALA A 581 2.93 -45.03 49.52
C ALA A 581 2.67 -44.49 50.94
N GLU A 582 2.67 -43.13 51.13
CA GLU A 582 2.34 -42.54 52.41
C GLU A 582 0.86 -42.73 52.78
N GLU A 583 -0.03 -42.73 51.81
CA GLU A 583 -1.48 -42.96 52.03
C GLU A 583 -1.76 -44.37 52.39
N ILE A 584 -1.12 -45.37 51.72
CA ILE A 584 -1.19 -46.80 52.04
C ILE A 584 -0.65 -47.04 53.43
N LEU A 585 0.48 -46.44 53.83
CA LEU A 585 1.04 -46.57 55.18
C LEU A 585 0.10 -46.00 56.25
N LYS A 586 -0.54 -44.83 55.99
CA LYS A 586 -1.52 -44.26 56.91
C LYS A 586 -2.76 -45.17 57.08
N GLU A 587 -3.27 -45.70 55.95
CA GLU A 587 -4.42 -46.60 56.03
C GLU A 587 -4.07 -47.93 56.74
N ALA A 588 -2.88 -48.53 56.49
CA ALA A 588 -2.40 -49.67 57.15
C ALA A 588 -2.23 -49.47 58.69
N ASN A 589 -1.63 -48.35 59.10
CA ASN A 589 -1.50 -47.99 60.50
C ASN A 589 -2.89 -47.74 61.15
N ARG A 590 -3.83 -47.12 60.49
CA ARG A 590 -5.21 -46.94 61.00
C ARG A 590 -5.91 -48.27 61.21
N ARG A 591 -5.75 -49.26 60.29
CA ARG A 591 -6.32 -50.57 60.42
C ARG A 591 -5.67 -51.39 61.49
N VAL A 592 -4.34 -51.31 61.64
CA VAL A 592 -3.59 -51.96 62.76
C VAL A 592 -4.08 -51.37 64.08
N GLU A 593 -4.19 -50.10 64.24
CA GLU A 593 -4.72 -49.48 65.48
C GLU A 593 -6.17 -49.87 65.78
N ALA A 594 -7.03 -49.92 64.74
CA ALA A 594 -8.41 -50.40 64.88
C ALA A 594 -8.43 -51.86 65.36
N THR A 595 -7.60 -52.74 64.77
CA THR A 595 -7.50 -54.13 65.13
C THR A 595 -6.93 -54.35 66.59
N ILE A 596 -5.94 -53.52 67.01
CA ILE A 596 -5.40 -53.50 68.37
C ILE A 596 -6.51 -53.05 69.33
N ARG A 597 -7.32 -52.04 68.94
CA ARG A 597 -8.44 -51.60 69.76
C ARG A 597 -9.52 -52.65 69.93
N GLU A 598 -9.90 -53.33 68.82
CA GLU A 598 -10.82 -54.49 68.82
C GLU A 598 -10.31 -55.65 69.70
N ILE A 599 -9.01 -55.99 69.64
CA ILE A 599 -8.37 -56.98 70.42
C ILE A 599 -8.36 -56.58 71.92
N LYS A 600 -8.16 -55.35 72.26
CA LYS A 600 -8.19 -54.80 73.64
C LYS A 600 -9.61 -54.67 74.19
N GLU A 601 -10.63 -54.41 73.42
CA GLU A 601 -12.04 -54.31 73.80
C GLU A 601 -12.69 -55.68 73.94
N ALA A 602 -12.21 -56.68 73.15
CA ALA A 602 -12.64 -58.11 73.32
C ALA A 602 -11.86 -58.84 74.41
N GLN A 603 -12.12 -58.49 75.69
CA GLN A 603 -11.56 -59.28 76.81
C GLN A 603 -11.92 -60.76 76.66
N ALA A 604 -10.94 -61.61 76.25
CA ALA A 604 -10.87 -63.05 76.39
C ALA A 604 -11.76 -63.92 75.43
N GLU A 605 -12.24 -63.49 74.32
CA GLU A 605 -12.85 -64.47 73.33
C GLU A 605 -11.88 -64.80 72.18
N LYS A 606 -11.36 -66.07 72.27
CA LYS A 606 -10.38 -66.57 71.23
C LYS A 606 -10.89 -66.54 69.84
N GLU A 607 -12.17 -66.56 69.54
CA GLU A 607 -12.77 -66.50 68.18
C GLU A 607 -12.76 -65.13 67.56
N ARG A 608 -13.05 -64.07 68.32
CA ARG A 608 -13.00 -62.69 67.83
C ARG A 608 -11.59 -62.20 67.45
N THR A 609 -10.63 -62.65 68.29
CA THR A 609 -9.20 -62.39 68.02
C THR A 609 -8.70 -63.05 66.70
N LYS A 610 -9.25 -64.24 66.41
CA LYS A 610 -8.93 -64.99 65.18
C LYS A 610 -9.53 -64.36 63.94
N ILE A 611 -10.77 -63.84 64.05
CA ILE A 611 -11.43 -63.10 62.99
C ILE A 611 -10.71 -61.76 62.66
N ALA A 612 -10.37 -60.99 63.70
CA ALA A 612 -9.61 -59.70 63.53
C ALA A 612 -8.23 -59.91 62.95
N ARG A 613 -7.53 -61.03 63.30
CA ARG A 613 -6.25 -61.38 62.63
C ARG A 613 -6.45 -61.90 61.18
N GLY A 614 -7.58 -62.56 60.90
CA GLY A 614 -7.99 -63.01 59.56
C GLY A 614 -8.20 -61.83 58.62
N SER A 615 -8.96 -60.82 59.07
CA SER A 615 -9.24 -59.63 58.25
C SER A 615 -7.99 -58.79 57.96
N LEU A 616 -7.02 -58.74 58.89
CA LEU A 616 -5.73 -58.08 58.67
C LEU A 616 -4.84 -58.84 57.68
N LYS A 617 -4.94 -60.16 57.68
CA LYS A 617 -4.18 -60.97 56.71
C LYS A 617 -4.80 -60.95 55.31
N GLU A 618 -6.12 -60.86 55.20
CA GLU A 618 -6.83 -60.67 53.93
C GLU A 618 -6.53 -59.27 53.35
N PHE A 619 -6.47 -58.24 54.19
CA PHE A 619 -6.09 -56.91 53.75
C PHE A 619 -4.63 -56.85 53.27
N ALA A 620 -3.68 -57.52 53.99
CA ALA A 620 -2.30 -57.59 53.52
C ALA A 620 -2.17 -58.33 52.17
N GLN A 621 -2.97 -59.40 51.99
CA GLN A 621 -3.02 -60.11 50.71
C GLN A 621 -3.69 -59.32 49.57
N SER A 622 -4.75 -58.54 49.88
CA SER A 622 -5.41 -57.69 48.89
C SER A 622 -4.51 -56.49 48.45
N LEU A 623 -3.69 -55.99 49.40
CA LEU A 623 -2.67 -54.95 49.06
C LEU A 623 -1.59 -55.48 48.10
N GLN A 624 -1.10 -56.72 48.36
CA GLN A 624 -0.11 -57.34 47.47
C GLN A 624 -0.68 -57.62 46.04
N GLN A 625 -1.91 -58.11 45.95
CA GLN A 625 -2.56 -58.38 44.65
C GLN A 625 -2.99 -57.08 43.90
N SER A 626 -3.35 -56.00 44.60
CA SER A 626 -3.69 -54.75 43.98
C SER A 626 -2.47 -54.01 43.43
N GLU A 627 -1.32 -54.07 44.17
CA GLU A 627 -0.07 -53.47 43.72
C GLU A 627 0.51 -54.11 42.46
N GLU A 628 0.47 -55.42 42.34
CA GLU A 628 0.95 -56.15 41.15
C GLU A 628 0.06 -55.87 39.91
N ASN A 629 -1.26 -55.92 40.06
CA ASN A 629 -2.19 -55.72 38.93
C ASN A 629 -2.29 -54.28 38.41
N GLU A 630 -2.15 -53.30 39.29
CA GLU A 630 -2.18 -51.89 38.86
C GLU A 630 -0.85 -51.39 38.26
N ARG A 631 0.29 -51.84 38.84
CA ARG A 631 1.61 -51.57 38.28
C ARG A 631 1.80 -52.17 36.90
N ASP A 632 1.42 -53.43 36.74
CA ASP A 632 1.54 -54.13 35.46
C ASP A 632 0.62 -53.50 34.39
N ARG A 633 -0.61 -53.08 34.70
CA ARG A 633 -1.50 -52.38 33.79
C ARG A 633 -0.99 -50.98 33.39
N LYS A 634 -0.50 -50.15 34.33
CA LYS A 634 0.04 -48.82 34.07
C LYS A 634 1.37 -48.89 33.31
N ILE A 635 2.22 -49.86 33.60
CA ILE A 635 3.48 -50.08 32.88
C ILE A 635 3.21 -50.61 31.47
N ALA A 636 2.28 -51.55 31.30
CA ALA A 636 1.88 -52.11 30.02
C ALA A 636 1.28 -51.00 29.11
N ALA A 637 0.36 -50.18 29.62
CA ALA A 637 -0.27 -49.08 28.88
C ALA A 637 0.75 -47.98 28.49
N LYS A 638 1.70 -47.64 29.35
CA LYS A 638 2.78 -46.68 29.03
C LYS A 638 3.81 -47.25 28.05
N MET A 639 4.13 -48.53 28.17
CA MET A 639 5.00 -49.25 27.23
C MET A 639 4.37 -49.36 25.85
N GLU A 640 3.09 -49.59 25.78
CA GLU A 640 2.34 -49.65 24.51
C GLU A 640 2.27 -48.28 23.82
N GLN A 641 2.02 -47.19 24.58
CA GLN A 641 2.09 -45.82 24.06
C GLN A 641 3.52 -45.43 23.59
N LEU A 642 4.56 -45.87 24.32
CA LEU A 642 5.94 -45.64 23.88
C LEU A 642 6.32 -46.43 22.64
N LYS A 643 5.87 -47.70 22.53
CA LYS A 643 6.06 -48.54 21.34
C LYS A 643 5.31 -47.98 20.13
N GLU A 644 4.11 -47.46 20.32
CA GLU A 644 3.33 -46.86 19.25
C GLU A 644 3.94 -45.55 18.77
N ARG A 645 4.47 -44.73 19.69
CA ARG A 645 5.25 -43.53 19.34
C ARG A 645 6.55 -43.87 18.61
N GLN A 646 7.27 -44.90 19.02
CA GLN A 646 8.48 -45.38 18.34
C GLN A 646 8.16 -45.92 16.95
N ARG A 647 7.08 -46.70 16.80
CA ARG A 647 6.62 -47.25 15.53
C ARG A 647 6.21 -46.16 14.54
N ARG A 648 5.50 -45.12 14.99
CA ARG A 648 5.17 -43.95 14.20
C ARG A 648 6.42 -43.14 13.80
N LYS A 649 7.43 -43.09 14.68
CA LYS A 649 8.71 -42.39 14.41
C LYS A 649 9.60 -43.19 13.46
N GLU A 650 9.59 -44.54 13.54
CA GLU A 650 10.30 -45.42 12.58
C GLU A 650 9.62 -45.47 11.22
N GLU A 651 8.29 -45.47 11.14
CA GLU A 651 7.54 -45.39 9.88
C GLU A 651 7.79 -44.05 9.21
N ARG A 652 7.88 -42.96 9.98
CA ARG A 652 8.24 -41.63 9.45
C ARG A 652 9.68 -41.58 8.96
N ARG A 653 10.65 -42.17 9.68
CA ARG A 653 12.05 -42.31 9.24
C ARG A 653 12.20 -43.20 8.00
N ARG A 654 11.41 -44.28 7.92
CA ARG A 654 11.37 -45.11 6.73
C ARG A 654 10.85 -44.38 5.52
N ARG A 655 9.79 -43.60 5.65
CA ARG A 655 9.26 -42.74 4.60
C ARG A 655 10.22 -41.60 4.18
N GLU A 656 10.97 -41.06 5.14
CA GLU A 656 12.01 -40.07 4.87
C GLU A 656 13.29 -40.67 4.26
N ALA A 657 13.62 -41.91 4.57
CA ALA A 657 14.74 -42.65 3.97
C ALA A 657 14.40 -43.20 2.58
N GLU A 658 13.17 -43.69 2.36
CA GLU A 658 12.67 -44.09 1.04
C GLU A 658 12.54 -42.92 0.08
N GLY A 659 12.30 -41.65 0.59
CA GLY A 659 12.35 -40.44 -0.19
C GLY A 659 13.76 -39.99 -0.62
N LYS A 660 14.84 -40.45 0.01
CA LYS A 660 16.22 -40.13 -0.36
C LYS A 660 16.87 -41.15 -1.29
N GLY A 661 16.33 -42.40 -1.37
CA GLY A 661 16.80 -43.45 -2.29
C GLY A 661 16.19 -43.39 -3.70
N ALA A 662 15.16 -42.55 -3.91
CA ALA A 662 14.43 -42.46 -5.17
C ALA A 662 15.01 -41.50 -6.22
N ALA A 663 16.23 -41.01 -6.02
CA ALA A 663 16.89 -40.13 -6.99
C ALA A 663 17.72 -40.89 -8.06
N GLU A 664 17.88 -42.19 -7.93
CA GLU A 664 18.67 -43.00 -8.88
C GLU A 664 17.90 -44.07 -9.67
N GLY A 665 16.54 -44.11 -9.57
CA GLY A 665 15.71 -45.09 -10.23
C GLY A 665 14.60 -44.55 -11.12
N LYS A 666 14.88 -43.57 -11.98
CA LYS A 666 13.88 -42.89 -12.83
C LYS A 666 13.37 -43.69 -14.06
N GLY A 667 13.68 -44.97 -14.18
CA GLY A 667 13.30 -45.76 -15.36
C GLY A 667 12.13 -46.74 -15.18
N ALA A 668 11.72 -47.07 -13.96
CA ALA A 668 10.75 -48.15 -13.70
C ALA A 668 9.39 -47.68 -13.13
N ALA A 669 9.30 -46.43 -12.72
CA ALA A 669 8.07 -45.85 -12.12
C ALA A 669 7.11 -45.33 -13.20
N ASP A 670 7.63 -44.78 -14.31
CA ASP A 670 6.83 -44.19 -15.38
C ASP A 670 5.98 -45.22 -16.17
N ALA A 671 6.40 -46.52 -16.18
CA ALA A 671 5.66 -47.59 -16.85
C ALA A 671 4.46 -48.10 -16.05
N LYS A 672 4.43 -47.96 -14.73
CA LYS A 672 3.31 -48.33 -13.85
C LYS A 672 2.25 -47.24 -13.77
N GLU A 673 2.63 -45.96 -13.80
CA GLU A 673 1.74 -44.79 -13.75
C GLU A 673 0.94 -44.64 -15.03
N ALA A 674 1.54 -44.98 -16.20
CA ALA A 674 0.85 -45.00 -17.49
C ALA A 674 -0.21 -46.09 -17.63
N ALA A 675 -0.09 -47.20 -16.89
CA ALA A 675 -1.07 -48.28 -16.91
C ALA A 675 -2.29 -48.05 -16.00
N GLU A 676 -2.19 -47.14 -15.00
CA GLU A 676 -3.29 -46.77 -14.10
C GLU A 676 -4.20 -45.69 -14.67
N LEU A 677 -3.67 -44.86 -15.55
CA LEU A 677 -4.42 -43.73 -16.17
C LEU A 677 -5.46 -44.17 -17.21
N GLY A 678 -5.40 -45.40 -17.70
CA GLY A 678 -6.31 -45.95 -18.73
C GLY A 678 -7.54 -46.72 -18.22
N ARG A 679 -7.81 -46.78 -16.89
CA ARG A 679 -9.00 -47.43 -16.33
C ARG A 679 -10.22 -46.51 -16.31
N GLU A 680 -11.45 -47.10 -16.33
CA GLU A 680 -12.70 -46.34 -16.15
C GLU A 680 -12.66 -45.58 -14.82
N LEU A 681 -13.25 -44.37 -14.82
CA LEU A 681 -13.32 -43.47 -13.67
C LEU A 681 -14.11 -44.09 -12.51
N ALA A 682 -13.58 -44.08 -11.32
CA ALA A 682 -14.21 -44.57 -10.10
C ALA A 682 -14.42 -43.43 -9.08
N VAL A 683 -15.32 -43.65 -8.12
CA VAL A 683 -15.52 -42.71 -7.00
C VAL A 683 -14.22 -42.63 -6.18
N GLY A 684 -13.75 -41.43 -5.94
CA GLY A 684 -12.47 -41.14 -5.29
C GLY A 684 -11.31 -40.82 -6.24
N ASP A 685 -11.48 -41.00 -7.56
CA ASP A 685 -10.47 -40.66 -8.54
C ASP A 685 -10.28 -39.14 -8.65
N LYS A 686 -9.03 -38.72 -8.86
CA LYS A 686 -8.66 -37.33 -9.09
C LYS A 686 -8.74 -37.03 -10.58
N VAL A 687 -9.48 -36.00 -10.93
CA VAL A 687 -9.76 -35.61 -12.32
C VAL A 687 -9.52 -34.14 -12.58
N ARG A 688 -9.17 -33.82 -13.81
CA ARG A 688 -9.07 -32.46 -14.35
C ARG A 688 -10.23 -32.22 -15.30
N ILE A 689 -10.89 -31.08 -15.19
CA ILE A 689 -11.94 -30.65 -16.12
C ILE A 689 -11.27 -30.03 -17.36
N LYS A 690 -11.45 -30.63 -18.53
CA LYS A 690 -10.77 -30.24 -19.78
C LYS A 690 -11.09 -28.81 -20.24
N SER A 691 -12.27 -28.28 -19.91
CA SER A 691 -12.73 -26.97 -20.36
C SER A 691 -12.06 -25.80 -19.63
N ASN A 692 -11.70 -25.96 -18.36
CA ASN A 692 -11.17 -24.87 -17.52
C ASN A 692 -9.92 -25.24 -16.71
N GLY A 693 -9.40 -26.48 -16.87
CA GLY A 693 -8.19 -26.93 -16.21
C GLY A 693 -8.28 -27.16 -14.69
N LEU A 694 -9.46 -26.99 -14.07
CA LEU A 694 -9.66 -27.17 -12.65
C LEU A 694 -9.59 -28.66 -12.26
N THR A 695 -9.00 -28.94 -11.09
CA THR A 695 -8.83 -30.31 -10.58
C THR A 695 -9.80 -30.56 -9.43
N GLY A 696 -10.41 -31.74 -9.44
CA GLY A 696 -11.40 -32.13 -8.43
C GLY A 696 -11.38 -33.64 -8.15
N GLU A 697 -12.27 -34.10 -7.29
CA GLU A 697 -12.45 -35.49 -6.90
C GLU A 697 -13.83 -35.98 -7.33
N VAL A 698 -13.88 -37.19 -7.91
CA VAL A 698 -15.14 -37.83 -8.29
C VAL A 698 -15.87 -38.29 -7.04
N THR A 699 -17.06 -37.72 -6.79
CA THR A 699 -17.86 -38.02 -5.60
C THR A 699 -19.04 -38.96 -5.90
N ARG A 700 -19.55 -38.96 -7.14
CA ARG A 700 -20.66 -39.83 -7.53
C ARG A 700 -20.68 -40.15 -9.03
N LEU A 701 -20.99 -41.39 -9.36
CA LEU A 701 -21.16 -41.88 -10.74
C LEU A 701 -22.62 -42.18 -10.98
N ASN A 702 -23.30 -41.50 -11.92
CA ASN A 702 -24.68 -41.74 -12.33
C ASN A 702 -24.72 -41.98 -13.83
N GLY A 703 -24.33 -43.20 -14.25
CA GLY A 703 -24.42 -43.68 -15.65
C GLY A 703 -23.74 -42.73 -16.65
N LYS A 704 -24.50 -41.87 -17.29
CA LYS A 704 -24.01 -40.90 -18.31
C LYS A 704 -23.45 -39.57 -17.74
N ARG A 705 -23.45 -39.35 -16.41
CA ARG A 705 -22.98 -38.11 -15.78
C ARG A 705 -22.18 -38.42 -14.53
N ILE A 706 -21.09 -37.73 -14.35
CA ILE A 706 -20.15 -37.86 -13.24
C ILE A 706 -20.20 -36.56 -12.41
N THR A 707 -20.39 -36.72 -11.10
CA THR A 707 -20.31 -35.57 -10.14
C THR A 707 -18.91 -35.45 -9.60
N VAL A 708 -18.33 -34.27 -9.78
CA VAL A 708 -16.97 -33.94 -9.35
C VAL A 708 -17.03 -32.78 -8.36
N THR A 709 -16.31 -32.90 -7.26
CA THR A 709 -16.17 -31.84 -6.27
C THR A 709 -14.82 -31.11 -6.47
N VAL A 710 -14.87 -29.80 -6.72
CA VAL A 710 -13.72 -28.90 -6.89
C VAL A 710 -13.75 -27.89 -5.77
N GLY A 711 -12.94 -28.09 -4.71
CA GLY A 711 -13.03 -27.28 -3.49
C GLY A 711 -14.42 -27.39 -2.84
N ASN A 712 -15.15 -26.28 -2.74
CA ASN A 712 -16.52 -26.23 -2.20
C ASN A 712 -17.63 -26.27 -3.29
N ILE A 713 -17.27 -26.46 -4.55
CA ILE A 713 -18.20 -26.45 -5.68
C ILE A 713 -18.44 -27.88 -6.17
N ILE A 714 -19.70 -28.24 -6.34
CA ILE A 714 -20.11 -29.55 -6.89
C ILE A 714 -20.58 -29.33 -8.34
N SER A 715 -19.90 -29.98 -9.29
CA SER A 715 -20.25 -29.93 -10.71
C SER A 715 -20.58 -31.31 -11.27
N THR A 716 -21.60 -31.41 -12.14
CA THR A 716 -21.98 -32.66 -12.80
C THR A 716 -21.67 -32.56 -14.30
N LEU A 717 -20.73 -33.36 -14.75
CA LEU A 717 -20.14 -33.32 -16.08
C LEU A 717 -20.24 -34.68 -16.81
N ALA A 718 -20.13 -34.65 -18.15
CA ALA A 718 -20.01 -35.88 -18.93
C ALA A 718 -18.62 -36.51 -18.77
N PRO A 719 -18.47 -37.84 -18.86
CA PRO A 719 -17.17 -38.53 -18.71
C PRO A 719 -16.09 -38.00 -19.66
N GLU A 720 -16.48 -37.63 -20.89
CA GLU A 720 -15.60 -37.13 -21.95
C GLU A 720 -14.95 -35.75 -21.63
N ALA A 721 -15.57 -34.97 -20.74
CA ALA A 721 -15.09 -33.66 -20.30
C ALA A 721 -14.08 -33.75 -19.14
N LEU A 722 -13.82 -34.97 -18.65
CA LEU A 722 -12.92 -35.22 -17.52
C LEU A 722 -11.67 -35.98 -18.00
N GLU A 723 -10.55 -35.70 -17.37
CA GLU A 723 -9.28 -36.35 -17.57
C GLU A 723 -8.75 -36.82 -16.21
N ARG A 724 -8.41 -38.10 -16.07
CA ARG A 724 -7.85 -38.62 -14.83
C ARG A 724 -6.44 -38.11 -14.65
N ILE A 725 -6.10 -37.65 -13.46
CA ILE A 725 -4.77 -37.15 -13.10
C ILE A 725 -4.18 -37.95 -11.93
N SER A 726 -2.85 -37.96 -11.85
CA SER A 726 -2.18 -38.66 -10.75
C SER A 726 -2.37 -37.91 -9.42
N ASN A 727 -2.35 -38.63 -8.31
CA ASN A 727 -2.41 -38.05 -6.97
C ASN A 727 -1.26 -37.04 -6.71
N ARG A 728 -0.15 -37.18 -7.40
CA ARG A 728 1.01 -36.29 -7.34
C ARG A 728 0.72 -34.95 -8.04
N GLU A 729 0.09 -35.03 -9.19
CA GLU A 729 -0.33 -33.87 -9.98
C GLU A 729 -1.47 -33.11 -9.30
N TYR A 730 -2.46 -33.83 -8.76
CA TYR A 730 -3.53 -33.23 -7.94
C TYR A 730 -3.00 -32.47 -6.71
N ASN A 731 -2.08 -33.07 -5.95
CA ASN A 731 -1.49 -32.45 -4.76
C ASN A 731 -0.54 -31.27 -5.10
N SER A 732 0.09 -31.28 -6.28
CA SER A 732 0.90 -30.15 -6.75
C SER A 732 0.02 -28.95 -7.13
N THR A 733 -1.15 -29.21 -7.71
CA THR A 733 -2.12 -28.19 -8.10
C THR A 733 -2.81 -27.59 -6.85
N ILE A 734 -3.13 -28.39 -5.83
CA ILE A 734 -3.67 -27.88 -4.55
C ILE A 734 -2.62 -27.06 -3.79
N LYS A 735 -1.34 -27.44 -3.80
CA LYS A 735 -0.27 -26.63 -3.19
C LYS A 735 0.00 -25.30 -3.91
N SER A 736 -0.29 -25.22 -5.21
CA SER A 736 -0.27 -23.97 -5.96
C SER A 736 -1.54 -23.15 -5.73
N SER A 737 -2.70 -23.78 -5.56
CA SER A 737 -3.98 -23.11 -5.29
C SER A 737 -4.13 -22.65 -3.83
N SER A 738 -3.48 -23.30 -2.85
CA SER A 738 -3.49 -22.83 -1.45
C SER A 738 -2.65 -21.54 -1.23
N LYS A 739 -1.74 -21.21 -2.14
CA LYS A 739 -1.11 -19.88 -2.21
C LYS A 739 -2.02 -18.81 -2.80
N PHE A 740 -3.02 -19.21 -3.59
CA PHE A 740 -3.96 -18.28 -4.24
C PHE A 740 -5.15 -17.89 -3.35
N VAL A 741 -5.52 -18.71 -2.37
CA VAL A 741 -6.69 -18.43 -1.49
C VAL A 741 -6.39 -17.34 -0.46
N GLY A 742 -5.16 -17.18 -0.01
CA GLY A 742 -4.76 -16.06 0.85
C GLY A 742 -4.77 -14.70 0.14
N ASP A 743 -4.34 -14.67 -1.12
CA ASP A 743 -4.30 -13.44 -1.93
C ASP A 743 -5.68 -13.01 -2.45
N THR A 744 -6.65 -13.93 -2.52
CA THR A 744 -7.99 -13.65 -3.07
C THR A 744 -8.89 -12.91 -2.07
N GLU A 745 -8.84 -13.25 -0.78
CA GLU A 745 -9.62 -12.54 0.25
C GLU A 745 -9.12 -11.11 0.48
N GLU A 746 -7.83 -10.89 0.43
CA GLU A 746 -7.22 -9.56 0.57
C GLU A 746 -7.43 -8.71 -0.68
N SER A 747 -7.41 -9.31 -1.88
CA SER A 747 -7.71 -8.62 -3.14
C SER A 747 -9.20 -8.28 -3.29
N ILE A 748 -10.11 -9.13 -2.82
CA ILE A 748 -11.56 -8.87 -2.79
C ILE A 748 -11.88 -7.77 -1.78
N ARG A 749 -11.23 -7.77 -0.61
CA ARG A 749 -11.39 -6.73 0.41
C ARG A 749 -10.88 -5.37 -0.06
N ASN A 750 -9.74 -5.33 -0.75
CA ASN A 750 -9.16 -4.12 -1.35
C ASN A 750 -9.98 -3.63 -2.56
N ARG A 751 -10.55 -4.52 -3.38
CA ARG A 751 -11.47 -4.16 -4.45
C ARG A 751 -12.79 -3.62 -3.91
N LYS A 752 -13.32 -4.19 -2.83
CA LYS A 752 -14.55 -3.71 -2.19
C LYS A 752 -14.39 -2.32 -1.57
N LEU A 753 -13.20 -1.99 -1.06
CA LEU A 753 -12.87 -0.67 -0.49
C LEU A 753 -12.68 0.42 -1.58
N ASN A 754 -12.28 0.04 -2.80
CA ASN A 754 -11.98 0.98 -3.89
C ASN A 754 -13.05 0.98 -5.00
N PHE A 755 -14.11 0.17 -4.88
CA PHE A 755 -15.15 0.09 -5.90
C PHE A 755 -16.05 1.32 -5.85
N GLN A 756 -16.08 2.06 -6.96
CA GLN A 756 -16.99 3.19 -7.14
C GLN A 756 -18.34 2.66 -7.62
N THR A 757 -19.42 3.01 -6.94
CA THR A 757 -20.79 2.59 -7.29
C THR A 757 -21.34 3.28 -8.54
N SER A 758 -20.57 4.16 -9.17
CA SER A 758 -20.94 4.85 -10.41
C SER A 758 -19.78 4.94 -11.37
N ILE A 759 -20.05 4.82 -12.66
CA ILE A 759 -19.07 4.97 -13.74
C ILE A 759 -19.54 6.01 -14.75
N ASP A 760 -18.61 6.83 -15.26
CA ASP A 760 -18.88 7.86 -16.27
C ASP A 760 -18.27 7.44 -17.61
N ILE A 761 -19.11 7.21 -18.61
CA ILE A 761 -18.72 6.80 -19.96
C ILE A 761 -19.12 7.79 -21.02
N ARG A 762 -19.39 9.04 -20.63
CA ARG A 762 -19.75 10.10 -21.56
C ARG A 762 -18.56 10.47 -22.45
N GLY A 763 -18.77 10.49 -23.75
CA GLY A 763 -17.73 10.80 -24.71
C GLY A 763 -16.94 9.62 -25.24
N GLU A 764 -17.13 8.42 -24.66
CA GLU A 764 -16.51 7.20 -25.15
C GLU A 764 -17.17 6.66 -26.43
N ARG A 765 -16.41 5.93 -27.23
CA ARG A 765 -16.93 5.22 -28.40
C ARG A 765 -17.73 3.99 -27.93
N LEU A 766 -18.73 3.58 -28.72
CA LEU A 766 -19.62 2.49 -28.33
C LEU A 766 -18.89 1.18 -27.97
N SER A 767 -17.85 0.81 -28.72
CA SER A 767 -17.02 -0.39 -28.44
C SER A 767 -16.33 -0.30 -27.09
N ASP A 768 -15.70 0.84 -26.81
CA ASP A 768 -14.90 1.08 -25.62
C ASP A 768 -15.82 1.22 -24.40
N ALA A 769 -16.95 1.91 -24.56
CA ALA A 769 -17.98 2.04 -23.53
C ALA A 769 -18.56 0.68 -23.09
N LEU A 770 -18.82 -0.23 -24.03
CA LEU A 770 -19.31 -1.58 -23.71
C LEU A 770 -18.26 -2.40 -22.94
N GLU A 771 -16.99 -2.35 -23.32
CA GLU A 771 -15.89 -3.06 -22.63
C GLU A 771 -15.71 -2.54 -21.19
N ILE A 772 -15.85 -1.22 -20.99
CA ILE A 772 -15.76 -0.58 -19.68
C ILE A 772 -16.96 -1.00 -18.80
N VAL A 773 -18.17 -1.01 -19.37
CA VAL A 773 -19.39 -1.43 -18.67
C VAL A 773 -19.34 -2.91 -18.31
N GLU A 774 -18.86 -3.77 -19.20
CA GLU A 774 -18.69 -5.19 -18.94
C GLU A 774 -17.83 -5.45 -17.72
N ARG A 775 -16.63 -4.88 -17.68
CA ARG A 775 -15.73 -5.01 -16.52
C ARG A 775 -16.33 -4.45 -15.23
N PHE A 776 -17.03 -3.33 -15.33
CA PHE A 776 -17.65 -2.67 -14.18
C PHE A 776 -18.78 -3.49 -13.57
N ILE A 777 -19.62 -4.11 -14.41
CA ILE A 777 -20.72 -4.98 -13.97
C ILE A 777 -20.18 -6.31 -13.41
N ASP A 778 -19.17 -6.90 -14.04
CA ASP A 778 -18.51 -8.11 -13.51
C ASP A 778 -17.93 -7.87 -12.13
N ASP A 779 -17.24 -6.75 -11.92
CA ASP A 779 -16.71 -6.37 -10.61
C ASP A 779 -17.84 -6.11 -9.59
N ALA A 780 -18.95 -5.47 -10.00
CA ALA A 780 -20.10 -5.20 -9.13
C ALA A 780 -20.81 -6.49 -8.68
N VAL A 781 -21.01 -7.44 -9.59
CA VAL A 781 -21.60 -8.77 -9.29
C VAL A 781 -20.65 -9.56 -8.38
N MET A 782 -19.34 -9.54 -8.65
CA MET A 782 -18.33 -10.23 -7.84
C MET A 782 -18.25 -9.69 -6.42
N LEU A 783 -18.51 -8.38 -6.22
CA LEU A 783 -18.50 -7.71 -4.93
C LEU A 783 -19.85 -7.73 -4.19
N ASN A 784 -20.87 -8.38 -4.81
CA ASN A 784 -22.22 -8.50 -4.27
C ASN A 784 -22.85 -7.12 -3.95
N MET A 785 -22.75 -6.19 -4.93
CA MET A 785 -23.35 -4.85 -4.84
C MET A 785 -24.83 -4.94 -5.17
N GLN A 786 -25.68 -4.16 -4.49
CA GLN A 786 -27.13 -4.16 -4.74
C GLN A 786 -27.52 -3.22 -5.89
N GLU A 787 -26.81 -2.10 -6.05
CA GLU A 787 -27.13 -1.07 -7.03
C GLU A 787 -25.86 -0.38 -7.53
N VAL A 788 -25.78 -0.16 -8.85
CA VAL A 788 -24.73 0.64 -9.49
C VAL A 788 -25.28 1.55 -10.57
N LYS A 789 -24.57 2.65 -10.89
CA LYS A 789 -25.01 3.70 -11.81
C LYS A 789 -24.05 3.88 -12.98
N ILE A 790 -24.60 3.99 -14.19
CA ILE A 790 -23.83 4.20 -15.42
C ILE A 790 -24.26 5.53 -16.03
N LEU A 791 -23.33 6.50 -16.08
CA LEU A 791 -23.52 7.82 -16.67
C LEU A 791 -23.13 7.79 -18.14
N HIS A 792 -24.11 7.76 -19.05
CA HIS A 792 -23.89 7.75 -20.50
C HIS A 792 -24.31 9.05 -21.19
N GLY A 793 -24.93 9.97 -20.45
CA GLY A 793 -25.44 11.24 -20.98
C GLY A 793 -26.76 11.13 -21.72
N LYS A 794 -27.32 12.29 -22.13
CA LYS A 794 -28.61 12.37 -22.82
C LYS A 794 -28.51 12.34 -24.36
N GLY A 795 -27.32 12.46 -24.98
CA GLY A 795 -27.03 12.50 -26.41
C GLY A 795 -28.12 11.93 -27.36
N ASN A 796 -27.73 11.27 -28.44
CA ASN A 796 -28.65 10.66 -29.37
C ASN A 796 -29.31 9.33 -28.88
N GLY A 797 -29.06 8.95 -27.62
CA GLY A 797 -29.62 7.75 -26.99
C GLY A 797 -28.98 6.42 -27.39
N ILE A 798 -28.05 6.38 -28.32
CA ILE A 798 -27.42 5.17 -28.85
C ILE A 798 -26.69 4.38 -27.75
N LEU A 799 -25.86 5.07 -26.94
CA LEU A 799 -25.14 4.46 -25.81
C LEU A 799 -26.12 3.86 -24.78
N LYS A 800 -27.18 4.56 -24.46
CA LYS A 800 -28.22 4.09 -23.53
C LYS A 800 -28.89 2.79 -24.00
N GLU A 801 -29.28 2.74 -25.28
CA GLU A 801 -29.97 1.60 -25.84
C GLU A 801 -29.09 0.35 -25.93
N GLU A 802 -27.86 0.51 -26.41
CA GLU A 802 -26.94 -0.64 -26.55
C GLU A 802 -26.41 -1.13 -25.17
N ILE A 803 -26.18 -0.24 -24.20
CA ILE A 803 -25.82 -0.64 -22.83
C ILE A 803 -26.98 -1.41 -22.18
N ARG A 804 -28.21 -0.94 -22.31
CA ARG A 804 -29.39 -1.65 -21.78
C ARG A 804 -29.67 -2.99 -22.47
N LYS A 805 -29.40 -3.10 -23.75
CA LYS A 805 -29.46 -4.34 -24.49
C LYS A 805 -28.42 -5.34 -23.97
N TYR A 806 -27.22 -4.90 -23.76
CA TYR A 806 -26.14 -5.70 -23.15
C TYR A 806 -26.50 -6.14 -21.73
N LEU A 807 -26.90 -5.22 -20.85
CA LEU A 807 -27.26 -5.52 -19.46
C LEU A 807 -28.37 -6.55 -19.28
N ARG A 808 -29.29 -6.64 -20.25
CA ARG A 808 -30.35 -7.69 -20.26
C ARG A 808 -29.81 -9.10 -20.56
N THR A 809 -28.60 -9.20 -21.10
CA THR A 809 -27.96 -10.48 -21.42
C THR A 809 -27.04 -10.96 -20.29
N VAL A 810 -26.73 -10.10 -19.30
CA VAL A 810 -25.84 -10.41 -18.20
C VAL A 810 -26.58 -11.11 -17.07
N GLY A 811 -26.15 -12.29 -16.69
CA GLY A 811 -26.65 -13.01 -15.50
C GLY A 811 -26.23 -12.29 -14.21
N GLY A 812 -27.18 -12.04 -13.30
CA GLY A 812 -26.95 -11.27 -12.06
C GLY A 812 -27.45 -9.83 -12.12
N VAL A 813 -28.04 -9.37 -13.28
CA VAL A 813 -28.74 -8.09 -13.39
C VAL A 813 -30.24 -8.30 -13.25
N ALA A 814 -30.82 -7.81 -12.13
CA ALA A 814 -32.25 -7.93 -11.85
C ALA A 814 -33.07 -6.94 -12.66
N SER A 815 -32.70 -5.68 -12.77
CA SER A 815 -33.40 -4.65 -13.53
C SER A 815 -32.54 -3.44 -13.86
N CYS A 816 -32.96 -2.66 -14.88
CA CYS A 816 -32.33 -1.40 -15.29
C CYS A 816 -33.39 -0.31 -15.39
N THR A 817 -33.22 0.78 -14.62
CA THR A 817 -34.14 1.92 -14.59
C THR A 817 -33.44 3.23 -14.95
N ASP A 818 -34.20 4.28 -15.26
CA ASP A 818 -33.64 5.63 -15.36
C ASP A 818 -33.48 6.22 -13.94
N GLU A 819 -32.48 7.06 -13.73
CA GLU A 819 -32.32 7.81 -12.50
C GLU A 819 -33.45 8.87 -12.32
N ASP A 820 -33.70 9.31 -11.09
CA ASP A 820 -34.65 10.41 -10.81
C ASP A 820 -34.25 11.66 -11.61
N ILE A 821 -35.27 12.37 -12.13
CA ILE A 821 -35.08 13.58 -12.95
C ILE A 821 -34.20 14.63 -12.26
N ARG A 822 -34.27 14.71 -10.93
CA ARG A 822 -33.49 15.64 -10.09
C ARG A 822 -31.99 15.30 -10.03
N TYR A 823 -31.62 14.04 -10.33
CA TYR A 823 -30.25 13.55 -10.23
C TYR A 823 -29.63 13.16 -11.59
N GLY A 824 -30.24 13.53 -12.71
CA GLY A 824 -29.72 13.29 -14.05
C GLY A 824 -30.69 12.64 -15.02
N GLY A 825 -31.78 12.01 -14.53
CA GLY A 825 -32.86 11.45 -15.34
C GLY A 825 -32.37 10.42 -16.35
N SER A 826 -32.90 10.52 -17.59
CA SER A 826 -32.59 9.59 -18.68
C SER A 826 -31.11 9.57 -19.15
N GLY A 827 -30.22 10.40 -18.59
CA GLY A 827 -28.79 10.39 -18.87
C GLY A 827 -28.00 9.39 -18.04
N ILE A 828 -28.62 8.76 -17.05
CA ILE A 828 -28.02 7.79 -16.13
C ILE A 828 -28.90 6.52 -16.11
N THR A 829 -28.29 5.36 -16.29
CA THR A 829 -28.95 4.07 -16.07
C THR A 829 -28.56 3.52 -14.70
N VAL A 830 -29.54 3.27 -13.87
CA VAL A 830 -29.42 2.58 -12.58
C VAL A 830 -29.61 1.09 -12.83
N VAL A 831 -28.64 0.28 -12.41
CA VAL A 831 -28.64 -1.17 -12.57
C VAL A 831 -28.81 -1.79 -11.18
N HIS A 832 -29.84 -2.57 -10.99
CA HIS A 832 -30.09 -3.37 -9.80
C HIS A 832 -29.57 -4.78 -10.04
N LEU A 833 -28.74 -5.26 -9.14
CA LEU A 833 -28.09 -6.58 -9.19
C LEU A 833 -28.80 -7.54 -8.23
N GLU A 834 -28.76 -8.86 -8.53
CA GLU A 834 -29.40 -9.93 -7.73
C GLU A 834 -28.66 -10.19 -6.40
#